data_c02607a19fb5c9d95047432ee7e80337
#
_entry.id   c02607a19fb5c9d95047432ee7e80337
#
_cell.length_a   1.000
_cell.length_b   1.000
_cell.length_c   1.000
_cell.angle_alpha   90.00
_cell.angle_beta   90.00
_cell.angle_gamma   90.00
#
_symmetry.space_group_name_H-M   'P 1'
#
loop_
_entity.id
_entity.type
_entity.pdbx_description
1 polymer ?
#
loop_
_entity_poly.entity_id
_entity_poly.type
_entity_poly.pdbx_seq_one_letter_code
_entity_poly.pdbx_strand_id
1 'polypeptide(L)'
;SMNSRTSTNFLIYVKYIIKLESVLGLTVSSNAALDCDPNTEVVAYPAGCTVVLYNVRKNRQSHVLNACRKSVTCVAFSPDGRYLATGECGHAPAVRVWDLQDPTASGAVQIGEFSGHTHGVSCVAFSTSSKYLVSIGSQHDMIVNVWDWRANLKLASNKVSSRVKAVSFSENGNYFVTVGFRHVKFWYLEYSRNFKEPVPLMGRSAILGEQKDNEFCDVVCGRGDCADSTYAITRGGLLCEFNGRRLLDKWVELRTTSANCMSLGPSHIFVGCAEGLVRCFEPRSLRYVTTLPRTHYLGVDVAMGTNISHMFSQPAGARYPDAVALTYDARNHKLTCVYNDHSLYVWDVRDIKRVGKSHSALYHSACIWGVDMHSLGEPLPPGTFLTCSSDDTVRLWQLAPQPTNIYSNVSELNKVFYIDPELKFLKDVDLTTTDKDKAKSYDDKTGVRCVRVSPCGAHVAAGDRAGNVWILAARGGLLHRLEAHDAEVLCLEYSAQPRLLASASRDRLIHVFNVDRGYQIMQTLDDHSSSITAVRFLNSGGGLQMVSCGADKTILFRQLRSTQDGGYQFQRGQNVSGRTTLYDMEVDAGGRHILTACQDRNVRVYSAAHGRHTKTFRGTTAEDGTLIKVALDNSGIYLATSSTDKILSVYDYYSGECMATMYGHSEIVTGLKFTPDCQHVVSASGDGCIFVWRVPHDMVVTMRARLAQQAIRQGKLVHINITPVSPKG
;
A
#
# COMPACT_ATOMS: atom_id res chain seq x y z
N SER A 1 19.00 46.35 1.87
CA SER A 1 17.54 46.25 2.02
C SER A 1 17.11 44.81 1.82
N MET A 2 16.88 44.14 2.93
CA MET A 2 16.42 42.77 3.01
C MET A 2 14.90 42.73 2.83
N ASN A 3 14.41 41.98 1.85
CA ASN A 3 13.02 41.61 1.77
C ASN A 3 12.89 40.18 2.32
N SER A 4 12.47 40.06 3.56
CA SER A 4 11.98 38.83 4.15
C SER A 4 10.58 38.56 3.59
N ARG A 5 10.44 37.57 2.72
CA ARG A 5 9.13 36.99 2.38
C ARG A 5 8.71 36.09 3.54
N THR A 6 7.89 36.62 4.39
CA THR A 6 7.09 35.86 5.37
C THR A 6 6.11 34.97 4.59
N SER A 7 6.34 33.67 4.59
CA SER A 7 5.34 32.69 4.19
C SER A 7 4.20 32.74 5.20
N THR A 8 3.11 33.34 4.83
CA THR A 8 1.84 33.25 5.55
C THR A 8 1.32 31.81 5.40
N ASN A 9 1.62 30.95 6.35
CA ASN A 9 0.94 29.69 6.53
C ASN A 9 -0.55 30.01 6.83
N PHE A 10 -1.41 29.93 5.82
CA PHE A 10 -2.83 29.81 6.04
C PHE A 10 -3.09 28.49 6.74
N LEU A 11 -3.24 28.51 8.06
CA LEU A 11 -3.82 27.42 8.83
C LEU A 11 -5.25 27.21 8.31
N ILE A 12 -5.43 26.23 7.43
CA ILE A 12 -6.76 25.80 7.02
C ILE A 12 -7.37 25.13 8.24
N TYR A 13 -8.33 25.81 8.86
CA TYR A 13 -9.10 25.25 9.97
C TYR A 13 -9.96 24.11 9.41
N VAL A 14 -9.54 22.87 9.66
CA VAL A 14 -10.28 21.67 9.30
C VAL A 14 -11.24 21.37 10.45
N LYS A 15 -12.52 21.20 10.15
CA LYS A 15 -13.58 21.01 11.16
C LYS A 15 -13.53 19.64 11.83
N TYR A 16 -13.06 18.62 11.13
CA TYR A 16 -13.04 17.24 11.60
C TYR A 16 -11.68 16.58 11.40
N ILE A 17 -11.36 15.63 12.27
CA ILE A 17 -10.22 14.74 12.14
C ILE A 17 -10.74 13.35 11.77
N ILE A 18 -10.44 12.90 10.55
CA ILE A 18 -10.69 11.55 10.09
C ILE A 18 -9.46 10.71 10.43
N LYS A 19 -9.64 9.65 11.23
CA LYS A 19 -8.54 8.84 11.75
C LYS A 19 -8.28 7.62 10.86
N LEU A 20 -7.01 7.30 10.64
CA LEU A 20 -6.63 6.04 10.03
C LEU A 20 -6.91 4.89 11.01
N GLU A 21 -7.73 3.94 10.60
CA GLU A 21 -8.12 2.79 11.40
C GLU A 21 -7.32 1.53 11.04
N SER A 22 -7.16 1.27 9.74
CA SER A 22 -6.45 0.09 9.25
C SER A 22 -5.72 0.39 7.95
N VAL A 23 -4.59 -0.29 7.75
CA VAL A 23 -3.81 -0.29 6.53
C VAL A 23 -3.72 -1.72 6.01
N LEU A 24 -4.18 -1.95 4.79
CA LEU A 24 -4.08 -3.21 4.08
C LEU A 24 -3.04 -3.05 2.97
N GLY A 25 -1.79 -3.22 3.35
CA GLY A 25 -0.67 -3.01 2.44
C GLY A 25 0.65 -2.83 3.16
N LEU A 26 1.73 -2.99 2.42
CA LEU A 26 3.09 -2.73 2.88
C LEU A 26 3.98 -2.32 1.69
N THR A 27 5.02 -1.55 1.98
CA THR A 27 6.01 -1.11 0.98
C THR A 27 7.43 -1.51 1.37
N VAL A 28 7.56 -2.67 2.01
CA VAL A 28 8.85 -3.25 2.42
C VAL A 28 9.59 -3.76 1.19
N SER A 29 10.76 -3.18 0.91
CA SER A 29 11.60 -3.55 -0.24
C SER A 29 12.94 -4.15 0.16
N SER A 30 13.29 -4.12 1.44
CA SER A 30 14.55 -4.67 1.99
C SER A 30 14.42 -4.92 3.48
N ASN A 31 15.40 -5.61 4.04
CA ASN A 31 15.44 -5.91 5.48
C ASN A 31 15.48 -4.64 6.36
N ALA A 32 16.05 -3.55 5.87
CA ALA A 32 16.08 -2.26 6.56
C ALA A 32 14.69 -1.63 6.80
N ALA A 33 13.66 -2.12 6.11
CA ALA A 33 12.28 -1.61 6.23
C ALA A 33 11.40 -2.45 7.18
N LEU A 34 11.96 -3.39 7.92
CA LEU A 34 11.23 -4.25 8.85
C LEU A 34 12.01 -4.37 10.15
N ASP A 35 11.38 -4.09 11.27
CA ASP A 35 11.97 -4.26 12.59
C ASP A 35 10.92 -4.62 13.64
N CYS A 36 11.32 -5.24 14.74
CA CYS A 36 10.45 -5.57 15.86
C CYS A 36 10.90 -4.88 17.14
N ASP A 37 9.95 -4.47 17.94
CA ASP A 37 10.20 -3.93 19.27
C ASP A 37 10.81 -5.03 20.17
N PRO A 38 12.00 -4.82 20.76
CA PRO A 38 12.66 -5.83 21.57
C PRO A 38 11.92 -6.19 22.87
N ASN A 39 10.93 -5.40 23.28
CA ASN A 39 10.23 -5.54 24.57
C ASN A 39 8.77 -5.95 24.43
N THR A 40 8.15 -5.72 23.27
CA THR A 40 6.75 -6.02 23.02
C THR A 40 6.61 -6.91 21.77
N GLU A 41 5.39 -7.37 21.46
CA GLU A 41 5.11 -8.15 20.24
C GLU A 41 4.72 -7.23 19.09
N VAL A 42 5.32 -6.04 19.00
CA VAL A 42 5.03 -5.06 17.93
C VAL A 42 6.08 -5.16 16.84
N VAL A 43 5.61 -5.22 15.61
CA VAL A 43 6.42 -5.17 14.39
C VAL A 43 6.14 -3.87 13.66
N ALA A 44 7.20 -3.17 13.22
CA ALA A 44 7.09 -1.94 12.44
C ALA A 44 7.48 -2.19 10.98
N TYR A 45 6.66 -1.69 10.08
CA TYR A 45 6.94 -1.70 8.63
C TYR A 45 6.27 -0.52 7.92
N PRO A 46 6.83 0.00 6.83
CA PRO A 46 6.24 1.10 6.07
C PRO A 46 5.09 0.63 5.18
N ALA A 47 4.11 1.49 5.05
CA ALA A 47 3.06 1.46 4.04
C ALA A 47 2.92 2.86 3.45
N GLY A 48 3.67 3.14 2.40
CA GLY A 48 3.78 4.46 1.81
C GLY A 48 4.53 5.46 2.69
N CYS A 49 3.88 6.54 3.09
CA CYS A 49 4.42 7.53 4.03
C CYS A 49 4.10 7.21 5.49
N THR A 50 3.32 6.17 5.72
CA THR A 50 2.87 5.73 7.05
C THR A 50 3.72 4.57 7.52
N VAL A 51 4.03 4.49 8.82
CA VAL A 51 4.57 3.28 9.42
C VAL A 51 3.46 2.57 10.19
N VAL A 52 3.26 1.31 9.87
CA VAL A 52 2.34 0.43 10.59
C VAL A 52 3.07 -0.19 11.77
N LEU A 53 2.51 -0.05 12.96
CA LEU A 53 2.92 -0.71 14.18
C LEU A 53 1.92 -1.83 14.46
N TYR A 54 2.26 -3.03 14.06
CA TYR A 54 1.40 -4.19 14.16
C TYR A 54 1.69 -5.01 15.42
N ASN A 55 0.73 -5.05 16.34
CA ASN A 55 0.81 -5.92 17.51
C ASN A 55 0.31 -7.32 17.16
N VAL A 56 1.24 -8.26 17.06
CA VAL A 56 0.99 -9.64 16.62
C VAL A 56 -0.01 -10.36 17.54
N ARG A 57 0.14 -10.20 18.87
CA ARG A 57 -0.70 -10.89 19.86
C ARG A 57 -2.15 -10.38 19.85
N LYS A 58 -2.31 -9.06 19.78
CA LYS A 58 -3.62 -8.41 19.82
C LYS A 58 -4.31 -8.38 18.45
N ASN A 59 -3.59 -8.71 17.38
CA ASN A 59 -4.01 -8.53 15.98
C ASN A 59 -4.58 -7.14 15.73
N ARG A 60 -3.83 -6.10 16.12
CA ARG A 60 -4.22 -4.69 16.00
C ARG A 60 -3.08 -3.85 15.46
N GLN A 61 -3.46 -2.85 14.70
CA GLN A 61 -2.54 -1.86 14.15
C GLN A 61 -2.65 -0.54 14.92
N SER A 62 -1.54 0.15 15.04
CA SER A 62 -1.44 1.60 15.26
C SER A 62 -0.50 2.17 14.20
N HIS A 63 -0.54 3.48 14.01
CA HIS A 63 0.09 4.10 12.86
C HIS A 63 0.94 5.31 13.26
N VAL A 64 2.12 5.44 12.64
CA VAL A 64 2.92 6.65 12.66
C VAL A 64 2.67 7.38 11.35
N LEU A 65 1.97 8.50 11.43
CA LEU A 65 1.61 9.31 10.26
C LEU A 65 2.65 10.40 10.04
N ASN A 66 3.28 10.38 8.87
CA ASN A 66 4.23 11.40 8.46
C ASN A 66 3.60 12.37 7.46
N ALA A 67 3.48 13.63 7.85
CA ALA A 67 2.86 14.67 7.03
C ALA A 67 3.71 15.13 5.83
N CYS A 68 4.99 14.71 5.73
CA CYS A 68 5.88 15.20 4.66
C CYS A 68 5.65 14.56 3.29
N ARG A 69 4.76 13.57 3.17
CA ARG A 69 4.35 12.90 1.91
C ARG A 69 5.50 12.23 1.13
N LYS A 70 6.58 11.86 1.80
CA LYS A 70 7.70 11.09 1.24
C LYS A 70 7.61 9.64 1.72
N SER A 71 7.88 8.68 0.83
CA SER A 71 7.87 7.27 1.19
C SER A 71 8.92 6.96 2.24
N VAL A 72 8.52 6.16 3.22
CA VAL A 72 9.42 5.62 4.24
C VAL A 72 10.11 4.39 3.67
N THR A 73 11.44 4.36 3.72
CA THR A 73 12.27 3.31 3.13
C THR A 73 12.94 2.42 4.16
N CYS A 74 13.12 2.89 5.38
CA CYS A 74 13.73 2.13 6.46
C CYS A 74 13.18 2.54 7.82
N VAL A 75 13.19 1.58 8.75
CA VAL A 75 12.72 1.75 10.12
C VAL A 75 13.68 1.07 11.10
N ALA A 76 13.79 1.58 12.30
CA ALA A 76 14.54 0.92 13.38
C ALA A 76 13.95 1.31 14.74
N PHE A 77 13.71 0.32 15.61
CA PHE A 77 13.39 0.57 17.01
C PHE A 77 14.67 0.91 17.82
N SER A 78 14.51 1.75 18.80
CA SER A 78 15.55 1.90 19.83
C SER A 78 15.60 0.64 20.72
N PRO A 79 16.76 0.34 21.32
CA PRO A 79 16.91 -0.86 22.17
C PRO A 79 15.93 -0.93 23.35
N ASP A 80 15.41 0.20 23.80
CA ASP A 80 14.38 0.27 24.86
C ASP A 80 12.93 0.15 24.31
N GLY A 81 12.75 0.09 22.98
CA GLY A 81 11.44 0.00 22.34
C GLY A 81 10.59 1.27 22.38
N ARG A 82 11.09 2.35 23.01
CA ARG A 82 10.36 3.60 23.17
C ARG A 82 10.35 4.47 21.90
N TYR A 83 11.45 4.46 21.17
CA TYR A 83 11.65 5.33 20.01
C TYR A 83 11.69 4.53 18.71
N LEU A 84 11.19 5.13 17.65
CA LEU A 84 11.28 4.60 16.29
C LEU A 84 12.00 5.63 15.42
N ALA A 85 13.04 5.20 14.71
CA ALA A 85 13.66 5.99 13.65
C ALA A 85 13.10 5.59 12.29
N THR A 86 12.88 6.57 11.41
CA THR A 86 12.42 6.38 10.05
C THR A 86 13.31 7.15 9.08
N GLY A 87 13.60 6.56 7.93
CA GLY A 87 14.28 7.23 6.82
C GLY A 87 13.38 7.35 5.60
N GLU A 88 13.53 8.43 4.88
CA GLU A 88 12.67 8.80 3.74
C GLU A 88 13.41 8.72 2.41
N CYS A 89 12.64 8.62 1.32
CA CYS A 89 13.12 8.69 -0.06
C CYS A 89 12.53 9.92 -0.77
N GLY A 90 13.33 10.56 -1.62
CA GLY A 90 12.93 11.73 -2.41
C GLY A 90 13.92 12.87 -2.26
N HIS A 91 13.57 14.04 -2.81
CA HIS A 91 14.42 15.22 -2.70
C HIS A 91 14.52 15.73 -1.26
N ALA A 92 15.75 15.97 -0.77
CA ALA A 92 16.03 16.39 0.60
C ALA A 92 15.30 15.52 1.66
N PRO A 93 15.59 14.20 1.71
CA PRO A 93 14.93 13.28 2.63
C PRO A 93 15.40 13.54 4.07
N ALA A 94 14.50 13.35 5.02
CA ALA A 94 14.81 13.45 6.43
C ALA A 94 14.93 12.06 7.07
N VAL A 95 15.71 12.01 8.15
CA VAL A 95 15.64 10.96 9.16
C VAL A 95 14.83 11.52 10.33
N ARG A 96 13.79 10.81 10.75
CA ARG A 96 12.92 11.25 11.85
C ARG A 96 12.96 10.27 13.00
N VAL A 97 12.83 10.80 14.20
CA VAL A 97 12.69 10.00 15.42
C VAL A 97 11.35 10.32 16.07
N TRP A 98 10.63 9.26 16.41
CA TRP A 98 9.28 9.28 16.95
C TRP A 98 9.29 8.70 18.36
N ASP A 99 8.67 9.38 19.32
CA ASP A 99 8.36 8.83 20.64
C ASP A 99 7.00 8.11 20.55
N LEU A 100 7.00 6.80 20.82
CA LEU A 100 5.82 5.95 20.75
C LEU A 100 5.05 5.88 22.07
N GLN A 101 5.62 6.40 23.16
CA GLN A 101 5.09 6.28 24.51
C GLN A 101 4.85 7.63 25.19
N ASP A 102 4.71 8.71 24.41
CA ASP A 102 4.42 10.03 24.98
C ASP A 102 3.05 10.01 25.66
N PRO A 103 2.98 10.17 26.99
CA PRO A 103 1.73 10.10 27.75
C PRO A 103 0.79 11.29 27.47
N THR A 104 1.30 12.35 26.86
CA THR A 104 0.51 13.57 26.56
C THR A 104 -0.17 13.52 25.19
N ALA A 105 0.23 12.56 24.34
CA ALA A 105 -0.27 12.43 22.98
C ALA A 105 -1.11 11.17 22.79
N SER A 106 -2.10 11.26 21.91
CA SER A 106 -2.92 10.10 21.50
C SER A 106 -2.26 9.19 20.46
N GLY A 107 -0.97 9.34 20.20
CA GLY A 107 -0.21 8.59 19.19
C GLY A 107 1.26 8.95 19.19
N ALA A 108 2.02 8.44 18.22
CA ALA A 108 3.45 8.72 18.07
C ALA A 108 3.73 10.22 17.86
N VAL A 109 4.72 10.74 18.55
CA VAL A 109 5.13 12.14 18.46
C VAL A 109 6.51 12.26 17.85
N GLN A 110 6.65 13.10 16.83
CA GLN A 110 7.96 13.41 16.24
C GLN A 110 8.78 14.26 17.21
N ILE A 111 9.93 13.76 17.62
CA ILE A 111 10.85 14.42 18.55
C ILE A 111 12.18 14.83 17.91
N GLY A 112 12.49 14.33 16.71
CA GLY A 112 13.72 14.69 15.98
C GLY A 112 13.52 14.65 14.48
N GLU A 113 14.25 15.54 13.79
CA GLU A 113 14.32 15.60 12.33
C GLU A 113 15.74 15.96 11.91
N PHE A 114 16.37 15.11 11.08
CA PHE A 114 17.75 15.25 10.68
C PHE A 114 17.86 15.32 9.18
N SER A 115 18.37 16.43 8.67
CA SER A 115 18.66 16.66 7.26
C SER A 115 20.16 16.46 6.99
N GLY A 116 20.50 15.58 6.10
CA GLY A 116 21.91 15.24 5.79
C GLY A 116 22.09 14.33 4.60
N HIS A 117 21.00 14.03 3.93
CA HIS A 117 20.94 13.26 2.67
C HIS A 117 20.22 14.06 1.59
N THR A 118 20.50 13.79 0.32
CA THR A 118 19.96 14.57 -0.81
C THR A 118 18.92 13.80 -1.63
N HIS A 119 19.03 12.47 -1.73
CA HIS A 119 18.17 11.64 -2.59
C HIS A 119 17.37 10.58 -1.87
N GLY A 120 17.89 10.03 -0.79
CA GLY A 120 17.19 9.00 -0.04
C GLY A 120 18.02 8.42 1.09
N VAL A 121 17.34 7.85 2.08
CA VAL A 121 17.93 7.13 3.20
C VAL A 121 17.69 5.64 2.97
N SER A 122 18.73 4.83 2.92
CA SER A 122 18.62 3.38 2.70
C SER A 122 18.55 2.58 3.98
N CYS A 123 19.24 3.03 5.04
CA CYS A 123 19.28 2.33 6.31
C CYS A 123 19.34 3.34 7.46
N VAL A 124 18.73 2.96 8.59
CA VAL A 124 18.86 3.64 9.88
C VAL A 124 19.11 2.60 10.97
N ALA A 125 19.89 2.95 11.98
CA ALA A 125 20.11 2.08 13.14
C ALA A 125 20.45 2.89 14.39
N PHE A 126 19.85 2.52 15.52
CA PHE A 126 20.26 3.02 16.83
C PHE A 126 21.48 2.29 17.37
N SER A 127 22.34 2.99 18.07
CA SER A 127 23.38 2.34 18.88
C SER A 127 22.72 1.57 20.04
N THR A 128 23.42 0.55 20.53
CA THR A 128 22.96 -0.26 21.67
C THR A 128 22.71 0.54 22.94
N SER A 129 23.39 1.68 23.11
CA SER A 129 23.19 2.64 24.22
C SER A 129 22.03 3.62 23.96
N SER A 130 21.35 3.56 22.81
CA SER A 130 20.36 4.55 22.35
C SER A 130 20.86 6.00 22.29
N LYS A 131 22.18 6.22 22.35
CA LYS A 131 22.78 7.56 22.30
C LYS A 131 22.93 8.06 20.86
N TYR A 132 23.35 7.18 19.98
CA TYR A 132 23.65 7.51 18.58
C TYR A 132 22.65 6.90 17.65
N LEU A 133 22.42 7.62 16.55
CA LEU A 133 21.67 7.15 15.40
C LEU A 133 22.58 7.21 14.17
N VAL A 134 22.64 6.13 13.41
CA VAL A 134 23.33 6.08 12.12
C VAL A 134 22.30 6.14 11.02
N SER A 135 22.55 6.97 10.02
CA SER A 135 21.77 7.01 8.77
C SER A 135 22.68 6.87 7.57
N ILE A 136 22.22 6.11 6.58
CA ILE A 136 22.99 5.79 5.39
C ILE A 136 22.20 6.23 4.18
N GLY A 137 22.84 7.01 3.32
CA GLY A 137 22.25 7.51 2.09
C GLY A 137 22.11 6.44 1.02
N SER A 138 21.17 6.68 0.11
CA SER A 138 20.95 5.84 -1.05
C SER A 138 22.18 5.83 -2.00
N GLN A 139 22.10 5.06 -3.06
CA GLN A 139 23.19 4.92 -4.04
C GLN A 139 23.63 6.26 -4.67
N HIS A 140 22.77 7.27 -4.67
CA HIS A 140 23.11 8.60 -5.20
C HIS A 140 23.77 9.52 -4.16
N ASP A 141 23.58 9.25 -2.88
CA ASP A 141 24.18 10.01 -1.78
C ASP A 141 25.52 9.43 -1.32
N MET A 142 25.59 8.11 -1.18
CA MET A 142 26.80 7.38 -0.76
C MET A 142 27.47 7.94 0.48
N ILE A 143 26.67 8.34 1.48
CA ILE A 143 27.13 8.97 2.73
C ILE A 143 26.61 8.20 3.94
N VAL A 144 27.48 8.02 4.92
CA VAL A 144 27.15 7.55 6.28
C VAL A 144 27.23 8.71 7.23
N ASN A 145 26.15 9.01 7.94
CA ASN A 145 26.08 10.04 8.98
C ASN A 145 25.86 9.40 10.35
N VAL A 146 26.52 9.95 11.38
CA VAL A 146 26.29 9.59 12.78
C VAL A 146 25.77 10.82 13.52
N TRP A 147 24.67 10.64 14.23
CA TRP A 147 23.96 11.69 14.95
C TRP A 147 23.94 11.41 16.45
N ASP A 148 24.21 12.42 17.26
CA ASP A 148 23.66 12.51 18.63
C ASP A 148 22.23 13.05 18.45
N TRP A 149 21.27 12.15 18.37
CA TRP A 149 19.90 12.52 17.98
C TRP A 149 19.16 13.30 19.08
N ARG A 150 19.56 13.14 20.34
CA ARG A 150 19.00 13.92 21.47
C ARG A 150 19.50 15.33 21.49
N ALA A 151 20.78 15.52 21.16
CA ALA A 151 21.42 16.84 21.07
C ALA A 151 21.14 17.51 19.70
N ASN A 152 20.51 16.83 18.76
CA ASN A 152 20.32 17.26 17.37
C ASN A 152 21.63 17.66 16.67
N LEU A 153 22.68 16.88 16.91
CA LEU A 153 24.02 17.16 16.44
C LEU A 153 24.55 16.06 15.51
N LYS A 154 25.05 16.45 14.33
CA LYS A 154 25.79 15.55 13.46
C LYS A 154 27.23 15.41 13.96
N LEU A 155 27.59 14.22 14.47
CA LEU A 155 28.90 13.96 15.05
C LEU A 155 29.94 13.60 14.00
N ALA A 156 29.53 12.85 12.99
CA ALA A 156 30.46 12.36 11.96
C ALA A 156 29.76 12.15 10.63
N SER A 157 30.54 12.24 9.54
CA SER A 157 30.06 11.99 8.19
C SER A 157 31.20 11.45 7.32
N ASN A 158 30.92 10.36 6.59
CA ASN A 158 31.89 9.76 5.66
C ASN A 158 31.25 9.35 4.36
N LYS A 159 32.02 9.49 3.27
CA LYS A 159 31.61 8.88 1.99
C LYS A 159 31.93 7.40 1.98
N VAL A 160 31.09 6.64 1.30
CA VAL A 160 31.29 5.21 1.02
C VAL A 160 31.51 5.00 -0.46
N SER A 161 32.28 3.97 -0.82
CA SER A 161 32.62 3.67 -2.20
C SER A 161 31.64 2.74 -2.91
N SER A 162 30.69 2.19 -2.18
CA SER A 162 29.70 1.23 -2.66
C SER A 162 28.32 1.51 -2.05
N ARG A 163 27.25 1.15 -2.77
CA ARG A 163 25.88 1.18 -2.22
C ARG A 163 25.82 0.26 -1.00
N VAL A 164 25.48 0.84 0.14
CA VAL A 164 25.27 0.10 1.38
C VAL A 164 23.89 -0.51 1.39
N LYS A 165 23.79 -1.80 1.72
CA LYS A 165 22.55 -2.58 1.78
C LYS A 165 22.01 -2.71 3.20
N ALA A 166 22.91 -2.85 4.19
CA ALA A 166 22.55 -3.05 5.57
C ALA A 166 23.59 -2.48 6.54
N VAL A 167 23.14 -2.26 7.78
CA VAL A 167 23.96 -1.79 8.88
C VAL A 167 23.59 -2.52 10.16
N SER A 168 24.59 -2.82 11.00
CA SER A 168 24.39 -3.44 12.31
C SER A 168 25.39 -2.89 13.33
N PHE A 169 24.93 -2.59 14.55
CA PHE A 169 25.80 -2.20 15.66
C PHE A 169 26.32 -3.41 16.43
N SER A 170 27.59 -3.32 16.87
CA SER A 170 28.17 -4.25 17.83
C SER A 170 27.42 -4.18 19.17
N GLU A 171 27.45 -5.25 19.94
CA GLU A 171 26.76 -5.33 21.23
C GLU A 171 27.27 -4.29 22.22
N ASN A 172 28.57 -4.03 22.24
CA ASN A 172 29.19 -3.02 23.09
C ASN A 172 29.01 -1.56 22.59
N GLY A 173 28.46 -1.38 21.37
CA GLY A 173 28.23 -0.07 20.76
C GLY A 173 29.49 0.67 20.28
N ASN A 174 30.66 0.03 20.30
CA ASN A 174 31.92 0.70 19.94
C ASN A 174 32.13 0.86 18.45
N TYR A 175 31.46 0.03 17.65
CA TYR A 175 31.51 0.09 16.21
C TYR A 175 30.19 -0.36 15.58
N PHE A 176 30.00 -0.04 14.33
CA PHE A 176 28.96 -0.61 13.48
C PHE A 176 29.57 -1.09 12.18
N VAL A 177 28.85 -1.99 11.50
CA VAL A 177 29.30 -2.63 10.26
C VAL A 177 28.33 -2.30 9.14
N THR A 178 28.86 -1.93 7.98
CA THR A 178 28.11 -1.73 6.74
C THR A 178 28.50 -2.74 5.68
N VAL A 179 27.54 -3.20 4.89
CA VAL A 179 27.78 -4.18 3.81
C VAL A 179 27.18 -3.73 2.48
N GLY A 180 27.74 -4.23 1.38
CA GLY A 180 27.32 -3.96 0.02
C GLY A 180 28.16 -4.73 -0.99
N PHE A 181 28.17 -4.31 -2.25
CA PHE A 181 28.98 -4.95 -3.27
C PHE A 181 30.48 -4.73 -3.00
N ARG A 182 31.25 -5.81 -2.85
CA ARG A 182 32.68 -5.81 -2.46
C ARG A 182 32.96 -4.98 -1.18
N HIS A 183 31.95 -4.82 -0.33
CA HIS A 183 32.00 -3.87 0.78
C HIS A 183 31.53 -4.54 2.06
N VAL A 184 32.47 -4.72 3.01
CA VAL A 184 32.23 -5.00 4.42
C VAL A 184 33.17 -4.10 5.20
N LYS A 185 32.62 -3.13 5.90
CA LYS A 185 33.43 -2.09 6.55
C LYS A 185 32.98 -1.86 7.98
N PHE A 186 33.95 -1.85 8.89
CA PHE A 186 33.79 -1.62 10.32
C PHE A 186 34.08 -0.15 10.60
N TRP A 187 33.14 0.55 11.23
CA TRP A 187 33.22 1.96 11.55
C TRP A 187 33.30 2.13 13.07
N TYR A 188 34.42 2.68 13.56
CA TYR A 188 34.67 2.85 14.97
C TYR A 188 34.25 4.24 15.42
N LEU A 189 33.48 4.26 16.52
CA LEU A 189 33.03 5.51 17.17
C LEU A 189 34.12 5.89 18.19
N GLU A 190 35.13 6.67 17.76
CA GLU A 190 36.14 7.20 18.68
C GLU A 190 35.62 8.48 19.33
N TYR A 191 35.59 8.48 20.65
CA TYR A 191 35.13 9.63 21.45
C TYR A 191 36.25 10.67 21.55
N SER A 192 36.13 11.76 20.82
CA SER A 192 36.85 12.97 21.18
C SER A 192 35.90 13.95 21.88
N ARG A 193 36.17 14.24 23.17
CA ARG A 193 35.33 15.12 24.01
C ARG A 193 35.33 16.60 23.61
N ASN A 194 36.13 17.00 22.61
CA ASN A 194 36.48 18.42 22.38
C ASN A 194 36.17 18.96 20.97
N PHE A 195 35.47 18.24 20.10
CA PHE A 195 35.19 18.75 18.73
C PHE A 195 33.77 19.32 18.60
N LYS A 196 33.70 20.55 18.10
CA LYS A 196 32.47 21.25 17.72
C LYS A 196 32.04 20.94 16.26
N GLU A 197 32.91 20.33 15.47
CA GLU A 197 32.65 19.98 14.07
C GLU A 197 32.58 18.47 13.85
N PRO A 198 31.84 18.00 12.84
CA PRO A 198 31.75 16.57 12.50
C PRO A 198 33.13 16.00 12.17
N VAL A 199 33.53 14.93 12.85
CA VAL A 199 34.81 14.24 12.64
C VAL A 199 34.62 13.11 11.64
N PRO A 200 35.56 12.86 10.70
CA PRO A 200 35.52 11.66 9.85
C PRO A 200 35.57 10.38 10.71
N LEU A 201 34.69 9.42 10.40
CA LEU A 201 34.68 8.13 11.08
C LEU A 201 35.92 7.31 10.69
N MET A 202 36.52 6.63 11.65
CA MET A 202 37.54 5.63 11.35
C MET A 202 36.89 4.37 10.79
N GLY A 203 36.95 4.18 9.47
CA GLY A 203 36.44 3.00 8.80
C GLY A 203 37.56 2.05 8.40
N ARG A 204 37.43 0.77 8.78
CA ARG A 204 38.38 -0.31 8.42
C ARG A 204 37.65 -1.40 7.65
N SER A 205 38.15 -1.73 6.47
CA SER A 205 37.58 -2.79 5.63
C SER A 205 37.88 -4.16 6.25
N ALA A 206 36.95 -5.09 6.05
CA ALA A 206 37.16 -6.48 6.37
C ALA A 206 38.15 -7.11 5.37
N ILE A 207 38.79 -8.18 5.80
CA ILE A 207 39.68 -9.02 4.97
C ILE A 207 38.83 -10.17 4.40
N LEU A 208 38.46 -10.06 3.12
CA LEU A 208 37.49 -10.94 2.47
C LEU A 208 38.10 -12.16 1.81
N GLY A 209 39.45 -12.19 1.63
CA GLY A 209 40.12 -13.27 0.96
C GLY A 209 39.57 -13.56 -0.44
N GLU A 210 39.24 -14.84 -0.70
CA GLU A 210 38.66 -15.28 -1.97
C GLU A 210 37.23 -14.77 -2.21
N GLN A 211 36.53 -14.36 -1.15
CA GLN A 211 35.13 -13.89 -1.22
C GLN A 211 34.98 -12.39 -1.51
N LYS A 212 36.04 -11.74 -2.00
CA LYS A 212 36.05 -10.28 -2.25
C LYS A 212 35.06 -9.81 -3.32
N ASP A 213 34.72 -10.65 -4.29
CA ASP A 213 33.92 -10.32 -5.46
C ASP A 213 32.42 -10.59 -5.24
N ASN A 214 31.98 -10.69 -3.99
CA ASN A 214 30.58 -10.94 -3.64
C ASN A 214 29.79 -9.64 -3.36
N GLU A 215 28.49 -9.73 -3.57
CA GLU A 215 27.52 -8.75 -3.09
C GLU A 215 27.00 -9.19 -1.71
N PHE A 216 27.38 -8.46 -0.66
CA PHE A 216 26.88 -8.69 0.69
C PHE A 216 25.54 -7.95 0.85
N CYS A 217 24.47 -8.70 1.15
CA CYS A 217 23.10 -8.20 1.16
C CYS A 217 22.64 -7.76 2.54
N ASP A 218 23.10 -8.45 3.58
CA ASP A 218 22.68 -8.15 4.96
C ASP A 218 23.79 -8.49 5.95
N VAL A 219 23.74 -7.90 7.17
CA VAL A 219 24.73 -8.05 8.22
C VAL A 219 24.09 -7.97 9.59
N VAL A 220 24.54 -8.81 10.52
CA VAL A 220 24.20 -8.73 11.93
C VAL A 220 25.46 -8.95 12.79
N CYS A 221 25.63 -8.11 13.79
CA CYS A 221 26.70 -8.30 14.79
C CYS A 221 26.26 -9.32 15.83
N GLY A 222 27.16 -10.17 16.24
CA GLY A 222 26.93 -11.19 17.25
C GLY A 222 26.52 -10.62 18.61
N ARG A 223 25.93 -11.46 19.44
CA ARG A 223 25.44 -11.13 20.79
C ARG A 223 25.88 -12.20 21.77
N GLY A 224 26.01 -11.81 23.04
CA GLY A 224 26.39 -12.71 24.12
C GLY A 224 27.72 -13.41 23.85
N ASP A 225 27.73 -14.74 23.86
CA ASP A 225 28.93 -15.56 23.61
C ASP A 225 29.53 -15.41 22.20
N CYS A 226 28.78 -14.85 21.26
CA CYS A 226 29.20 -14.56 19.89
C CYS A 226 29.42 -13.06 19.64
N ALA A 227 29.59 -12.23 20.69
CA ALA A 227 29.71 -10.77 20.59
C ALA A 227 30.90 -10.30 19.72
N ASP A 228 31.96 -11.10 19.64
CA ASP A 228 33.14 -10.80 18.82
C ASP A 228 32.99 -11.21 17.34
N SER A 229 31.92 -11.93 17.00
CA SER A 229 31.63 -12.36 15.63
C SER A 229 30.69 -11.38 14.93
N THR A 230 30.86 -11.25 13.62
CA THR A 230 29.93 -10.52 12.76
C THR A 230 29.50 -11.46 11.62
N TYR A 231 28.21 -11.57 11.40
CA TYR A 231 27.65 -12.45 10.37
C TYR A 231 27.14 -11.62 9.20
N ALA A 232 27.45 -12.04 7.98
CA ALA A 232 26.92 -11.42 6.77
C ALA A 232 26.51 -12.49 5.75
N ILE A 233 25.53 -12.19 4.94
CA ILE A 233 25.11 -13.04 3.83
C ILE A 233 25.47 -12.42 2.50
N THR A 234 25.83 -13.26 1.55
CA THR A 234 26.02 -12.85 0.16
C THR A 234 24.80 -13.17 -0.67
N ARG A 235 24.57 -12.39 -1.71
CA ARG A 235 23.49 -12.65 -2.65
C ARG A 235 23.59 -14.02 -3.31
N GLY A 236 24.81 -14.48 -3.58
CA GLY A 236 25.08 -15.82 -4.11
C GLY A 236 24.81 -16.98 -3.16
N GLY A 237 24.32 -16.72 -1.94
CA GLY A 237 23.90 -17.76 -1.00
C GLY A 237 25.00 -18.27 -0.07
N LEU A 238 25.90 -17.41 0.39
CA LEU A 238 26.86 -17.73 1.44
C LEU A 238 26.47 -17.04 2.76
N LEU A 239 26.60 -17.75 3.87
CA LEU A 239 26.58 -17.19 5.22
C LEU A 239 28.03 -17.14 5.72
N CYS A 240 28.53 -15.95 5.98
CA CYS A 240 29.91 -15.64 6.33
C CYS A 240 30.02 -15.19 7.80
N GLU A 241 31.07 -15.61 8.51
CA GLU A 241 31.43 -15.16 9.84
C GLU A 241 32.76 -14.41 9.82
N PHE A 242 32.78 -13.20 10.33
CA PHE A 242 33.97 -12.39 10.53
C PHE A 242 34.33 -12.38 12.02
N ASN A 243 35.58 -12.62 12.33
CA ASN A 243 36.08 -12.59 13.70
C ASN A 243 36.41 -11.17 14.19
N GLY A 244 36.77 -10.99 15.45
CA GLY A 244 37.13 -9.72 16.05
C GLY A 244 38.32 -8.98 15.38
N ARG A 245 39.10 -9.66 14.56
CA ARG A 245 40.16 -9.06 13.72
C ARG A 245 39.66 -8.64 12.33
N ARG A 246 38.36 -8.73 12.08
CA ARG A 246 37.71 -8.42 10.80
C ARG A 246 38.11 -9.34 9.65
N LEU A 247 38.61 -10.50 9.97
CA LEU A 247 38.97 -11.54 9.01
C LEU A 247 37.76 -12.45 8.77
N LEU A 248 37.48 -12.75 7.51
CA LEU A 248 36.50 -13.79 7.14
C LEU A 248 37.07 -15.15 7.60
N ASP A 249 36.50 -15.70 8.66
CA ASP A 249 36.97 -16.89 9.36
C ASP A 249 36.30 -18.17 8.85
N LYS A 250 34.99 -18.12 8.70
CA LYS A 250 34.17 -19.24 8.25
C LYS A 250 33.08 -18.79 7.31
N TRP A 251 32.66 -19.70 6.44
CA TRP A 251 31.45 -19.54 5.64
C TRP A 251 30.80 -20.87 5.33
N VAL A 252 29.49 -20.85 5.12
CA VAL A 252 28.71 -22.03 4.72
C VAL A 252 27.78 -21.67 3.55
N GLU A 253 27.57 -22.65 2.68
CA GLU A 253 26.65 -22.53 1.56
C GLU A 253 25.20 -22.70 2.04
N LEU A 254 24.34 -21.75 1.66
CA LEU A 254 22.92 -21.77 1.96
C LEU A 254 22.11 -22.68 1.03
N ARG A 255 22.72 -23.17 -0.05
CA ARG A 255 22.07 -23.99 -1.09
C ARG A 255 20.77 -23.33 -1.60
N THR A 256 20.89 -22.12 -2.05
CA THR A 256 19.81 -21.29 -2.61
C THR A 256 20.32 -20.50 -3.80
N THR A 257 19.43 -20.05 -4.66
CA THR A 257 19.79 -19.19 -5.79
C THR A 257 20.09 -17.75 -5.35
N SER A 258 19.45 -17.29 -4.28
CA SER A 258 19.77 -16.00 -3.65
C SER A 258 19.42 -15.99 -2.17
N ALA A 259 20.20 -15.24 -1.37
CA ALA A 259 19.89 -14.88 0.01
C ALA A 259 19.72 -13.37 0.11
N ASN A 260 18.68 -12.90 0.82
CA ASN A 260 18.26 -11.52 0.77
C ASN A 260 18.27 -10.81 2.13
N CYS A 261 17.97 -11.51 3.21
CA CYS A 261 17.79 -10.94 4.53
C CYS A 261 18.19 -11.92 5.63
N MET A 262 18.56 -11.40 6.80
CA MET A 262 18.91 -12.22 7.96
C MET A 262 18.52 -11.54 9.27
N SER A 263 18.33 -12.33 10.31
CA SER A 263 18.16 -11.87 11.68
C SER A 263 18.80 -12.83 12.66
N LEU A 264 19.34 -12.28 13.73
CA LEU A 264 20.06 -13.03 14.76
C LEU A 264 19.27 -13.01 16.07
N GLY A 265 19.13 -14.17 16.67
CA GLY A 265 18.70 -14.34 18.04
C GLY A 265 19.79 -14.98 18.90
N PRO A 266 19.52 -15.22 20.20
CA PRO A 266 20.52 -15.78 21.12
C PRO A 266 21.05 -17.15 20.69
N SER A 267 20.23 -17.98 20.07
CA SER A 267 20.57 -19.35 19.71
C SER A 267 20.43 -19.68 18.22
N HIS A 268 19.91 -18.76 17.41
CA HIS A 268 19.58 -19.01 16.01
C HIS A 268 19.89 -17.81 15.12
N ILE A 269 20.40 -18.10 13.92
CA ILE A 269 20.45 -17.19 12.78
C ILE A 269 19.39 -17.65 11.79
N PHE A 270 18.47 -16.75 11.42
CA PHE A 270 17.50 -16.98 10.36
C PHE A 270 17.92 -16.25 9.10
N VAL A 271 17.87 -16.94 7.97
CA VAL A 271 18.24 -16.39 6.66
C VAL A 271 17.08 -16.58 5.70
N GLY A 272 16.57 -15.48 5.17
CA GLY A 272 15.53 -15.45 4.13
C GLY A 272 16.16 -15.55 2.74
N CYS A 273 15.68 -16.50 1.97
CA CYS A 273 16.20 -16.87 0.67
C CYS A 273 15.13 -16.82 -0.42
N ALA A 274 15.54 -17.08 -1.66
CA ALA A 274 14.64 -17.28 -2.79
C ALA A 274 13.67 -18.45 -2.54
N GLU A 275 12.58 -18.46 -3.30
CA GLU A 275 11.54 -19.50 -3.29
C GLU A 275 10.93 -19.77 -1.92
N GLY A 276 10.75 -18.74 -1.11
CA GLY A 276 10.12 -18.83 0.21
C GLY A 276 10.90 -19.60 1.25
N LEU A 277 12.19 -19.90 0.99
CA LEU A 277 13.03 -20.61 1.93
C LEU A 277 13.49 -19.68 3.05
N VAL A 278 13.27 -20.09 4.29
CA VAL A 278 13.87 -19.49 5.47
C VAL A 278 14.68 -20.56 6.18
N ARG A 279 15.99 -20.38 6.23
CA ARG A 279 16.92 -21.36 6.82
C ARG A 279 17.39 -20.92 8.18
N CYS A 280 17.58 -21.87 9.08
CA CYS A 280 18.00 -21.64 10.45
C CYS A 280 19.37 -22.29 10.69
N PHE A 281 20.27 -21.51 11.31
CA PHE A 281 21.64 -21.94 11.65
C PHE A 281 21.95 -21.64 13.11
N GLU A 282 22.88 -22.41 13.67
CA GLU A 282 23.45 -22.15 14.99
C GLU A 282 24.58 -21.11 14.88
N PRO A 283 24.58 -20.01 15.65
CA PRO A 283 25.57 -18.94 15.50
C PRO A 283 27.01 -19.36 15.70
N ARG A 284 27.31 -20.19 16.72
CA ARG A 284 28.67 -20.56 17.08
C ARG A 284 29.39 -21.45 16.04
N SER A 285 28.64 -22.38 15.46
CA SER A 285 29.21 -23.41 14.59
C SER A 285 28.86 -23.16 13.12
N LEU A 286 27.92 -22.27 12.79
CA LEU A 286 27.26 -22.12 11.51
C LEU A 286 26.59 -23.41 11.01
N ARG A 287 26.32 -24.35 11.92
CA ARG A 287 25.66 -25.60 11.60
C ARG A 287 24.20 -25.37 11.23
N TYR A 288 23.77 -25.97 10.13
CA TYR A 288 22.37 -25.99 9.72
C TYR A 288 21.52 -26.70 10.77
N VAL A 289 20.42 -26.06 11.16
CA VAL A 289 19.44 -26.58 12.14
C VAL A 289 18.22 -27.12 11.42
N THR A 290 17.53 -26.25 10.66
CA THR A 290 16.30 -26.59 9.94
C THR A 290 15.97 -25.55 8.86
N THR A 291 14.97 -25.88 8.02
CA THR A 291 14.32 -24.94 7.12
C THR A 291 12.86 -24.80 7.58
N LEU A 292 12.38 -23.58 7.72
CA LEU A 292 11.00 -23.30 8.08
C LEU A 292 10.04 -23.79 6.98
N PRO A 293 8.76 -24.05 7.31
CA PRO A 293 7.76 -24.34 6.29
C PRO A 293 7.71 -23.21 5.24
N ARG A 294 7.52 -23.57 3.98
CA ARG A 294 7.27 -22.59 2.92
C ARG A 294 5.92 -21.92 3.11
N THR A 295 5.77 -20.74 2.52
CA THR A 295 4.50 -20.04 2.42
C THR A 295 3.54 -20.72 1.42
N HIS A 296 2.45 -20.07 1.07
CA HIS A 296 1.62 -20.44 -0.08
C HIS A 296 2.47 -20.43 -1.37
N TYR A 297 2.09 -21.21 -2.36
CA TYR A 297 2.63 -21.09 -3.71
C TYR A 297 1.90 -19.98 -4.49
N LEU A 298 2.62 -19.38 -5.44
CA LEU A 298 2.06 -18.29 -6.26
C LEU A 298 0.87 -18.79 -7.09
N GLY A 299 -0.20 -18.01 -7.14
CA GLY A 299 -1.43 -18.31 -7.89
C GLY A 299 -2.50 -19.07 -7.11
N VAL A 300 -2.28 -19.38 -5.85
CA VAL A 300 -3.31 -19.96 -4.98
C VAL A 300 -4.20 -18.85 -4.39
N ASP A 301 -5.51 -19.12 -4.28
CA ASP A 301 -6.40 -18.26 -3.50
C ASP A 301 -6.15 -18.47 -2.00
N VAL A 302 -5.25 -17.67 -1.44
CA VAL A 302 -4.82 -17.79 -0.04
C VAL A 302 -5.93 -17.49 0.97
N ALA A 303 -6.98 -16.77 0.57
CA ALA A 303 -8.13 -16.54 1.43
C ALA A 303 -8.87 -17.86 1.74
N MET A 304 -8.88 -18.79 0.79
CA MET A 304 -9.41 -20.14 0.99
C MET A 304 -8.38 -21.12 1.58
N GLY A 305 -7.09 -20.85 1.35
CA GLY A 305 -5.97 -21.76 1.62
C GLY A 305 -5.17 -21.46 2.88
N THR A 306 -5.67 -20.68 3.85
CA THR A 306 -4.98 -20.44 5.13
C THR A 306 -4.93 -21.69 6.03
N ASN A 307 -5.53 -22.78 5.62
CA ASN A 307 -5.41 -24.06 6.30
C ASN A 307 -3.98 -24.60 6.21
N ILE A 308 -3.42 -25.00 7.34
CA ILE A 308 -2.08 -25.60 7.45
C ILE A 308 -1.89 -26.76 6.47
N SER A 309 -2.94 -27.52 6.16
CA SER A 309 -2.91 -28.62 5.19
C SER A 309 -2.50 -28.19 3.78
N HIS A 310 -2.88 -26.99 3.35
CA HIS A 310 -2.50 -26.46 2.02
C HIS A 310 -1.03 -26.02 1.95
N MET A 311 -0.40 -25.70 3.08
CA MET A 311 1.02 -25.37 3.14
C MET A 311 1.93 -26.59 2.93
N PHE A 312 1.41 -27.79 3.10
CA PHE A 312 2.13 -29.03 2.90
C PHE A 312 1.84 -29.72 1.55
N SER A 313 0.79 -29.28 0.82
CA SER A 313 0.53 -29.75 -0.53
C SER A 313 1.39 -28.96 -1.52
N GLN A 314 2.39 -29.61 -2.11
CA GLN A 314 3.26 -28.98 -3.10
C GLN A 314 2.91 -29.53 -4.49
N PRO A 315 2.17 -28.75 -5.32
CA PRO A 315 1.96 -29.12 -6.71
C PRO A 315 3.30 -29.21 -7.46
N ALA A 316 3.42 -30.12 -8.39
CA ALA A 316 4.60 -30.21 -9.24
C ALA A 316 4.79 -28.89 -10.01
N GLY A 317 6.00 -28.32 -9.93
CA GLY A 317 6.31 -27.04 -10.58
C GLY A 317 5.79 -25.78 -9.85
N ALA A 318 5.31 -25.91 -8.61
CA ALA A 318 4.92 -24.78 -7.79
C ALA A 318 6.08 -23.79 -7.58
N ARG A 319 5.79 -22.50 -7.73
CA ARG A 319 6.72 -21.38 -7.47
C ARG A 319 6.30 -20.69 -6.17
N TYR A 320 7.28 -20.19 -5.46
CA TYR A 320 7.07 -19.53 -4.16
C TYR A 320 7.63 -18.12 -4.19
N PRO A 321 7.07 -17.18 -3.41
CA PRO A 321 7.59 -15.83 -3.32
C PRO A 321 8.93 -15.83 -2.57
N ASP A 322 9.86 -14.96 -2.98
CA ASP A 322 11.15 -14.78 -2.33
C ASP A 322 11.01 -14.04 -1.00
N ALA A 323 11.73 -14.46 0.03
CA ALA A 323 11.82 -13.71 1.27
C ALA A 323 12.65 -12.44 1.06
N VAL A 324 12.09 -11.27 1.40
CA VAL A 324 12.69 -9.95 1.20
C VAL A 324 13.21 -9.36 2.50
N ALA A 325 12.45 -9.55 3.58
CA ALA A 325 12.80 -9.04 4.89
C ALA A 325 12.34 -10.03 5.97
N LEU A 326 13.09 -10.09 7.07
CA LEU A 326 12.69 -10.84 8.24
C LEU A 326 13.24 -10.20 9.52
N THR A 327 12.48 -10.31 10.61
CA THR A 327 12.89 -9.85 11.93
C THR A 327 12.50 -10.89 12.98
N TYR A 328 13.39 -11.14 13.93
CA TYR A 328 13.20 -12.11 14.98
C TYR A 328 13.00 -11.47 16.34
N ASP A 329 11.81 -11.64 16.89
CA ASP A 329 11.51 -11.33 18.28
C ASP A 329 11.92 -12.52 19.16
N ALA A 330 13.14 -12.41 19.73
CA ALA A 330 13.72 -13.49 20.53
C ALA A 330 12.99 -13.70 21.87
N ARG A 331 12.33 -12.67 22.41
CA ARG A 331 11.62 -12.74 23.70
C ARG A 331 10.32 -13.55 23.58
N ASN A 332 9.58 -13.35 22.48
CA ASN A 332 8.30 -14.00 22.26
C ASN A 332 8.40 -15.17 21.27
N HIS A 333 9.60 -15.46 20.79
CA HIS A 333 9.89 -16.52 19.80
C HIS A 333 9.04 -16.41 18.53
N LYS A 334 8.91 -15.17 18.01
CA LYS A 334 8.17 -14.87 16.79
C LYS A 334 9.14 -14.40 15.70
N LEU A 335 9.05 -15.03 14.55
CA LEU A 335 9.77 -14.62 13.35
C LEU A 335 8.77 -14.02 12.35
N THR A 336 8.91 -12.74 12.06
CA THR A 336 8.10 -12.07 11.04
C THR A 336 8.88 -12.03 9.74
N CYS A 337 8.27 -12.53 8.66
CA CYS A 337 8.85 -12.54 7.32
C CYS A 337 7.94 -11.80 6.36
N VAL A 338 8.53 -11.01 5.48
CA VAL A 338 7.88 -10.35 4.34
C VAL A 338 8.47 -10.92 3.06
N TYR A 339 7.60 -11.19 2.09
CA TYR A 339 7.95 -11.80 0.82
C TYR A 339 7.71 -10.82 -0.34
N ASN A 340 8.29 -11.08 -1.50
CA ASN A 340 8.24 -10.18 -2.66
C ASN A 340 6.83 -10.05 -3.30
N ASP A 341 5.91 -10.94 -2.99
CA ASP A 341 4.49 -10.84 -3.35
C ASP A 341 3.66 -9.98 -2.37
N HIS A 342 4.33 -9.29 -1.46
CA HIS A 342 3.76 -8.50 -0.36
C HIS A 342 2.93 -9.32 0.63
N SER A 343 3.21 -10.61 0.76
CA SER A 343 2.74 -11.41 1.87
C SER A 343 3.59 -11.18 3.12
N LEU A 344 2.94 -11.20 4.27
CA LEU A 344 3.55 -11.11 5.59
C LEU A 344 3.16 -12.34 6.38
N TYR A 345 4.14 -13.07 6.93
CA TYR A 345 3.93 -14.23 7.76
C TYR A 345 4.61 -14.02 9.11
N VAL A 346 3.91 -14.41 10.18
CA VAL A 346 4.48 -14.49 11.52
C VAL A 346 4.52 -15.95 11.93
N TRP A 347 5.74 -16.46 12.11
CA TRP A 347 6.02 -17.82 12.50
C TRP A 347 6.24 -17.92 14.01
N ASP A 348 5.67 -18.93 14.65
CA ASP A 348 5.99 -19.31 16.02
C ASP A 348 7.17 -20.31 15.98
N VAL A 349 8.32 -19.88 16.47
CA VAL A 349 9.57 -20.63 16.44
C VAL A 349 10.01 -21.10 17.84
N ARG A 350 9.10 -21.19 18.82
CA ARG A 350 9.40 -21.73 20.16
C ARG A 350 9.95 -23.14 20.08
N ASP A 351 9.32 -23.97 19.27
CA ASP A 351 9.88 -25.26 18.88
C ASP A 351 10.33 -25.19 17.42
N ILE A 352 11.63 -25.03 17.22
CA ILE A 352 12.23 -24.89 15.88
C ILE A 352 12.04 -26.12 14.99
N LYS A 353 11.69 -27.27 15.56
CA LYS A 353 11.37 -28.49 14.81
C LYS A 353 9.90 -28.58 14.42
N ARG A 354 9.03 -27.82 15.09
CA ARG A 354 7.59 -27.77 14.87
C ARG A 354 7.09 -26.35 14.75
N VAL A 355 7.59 -25.64 13.75
CA VAL A 355 7.23 -24.23 13.50
C VAL A 355 5.75 -24.12 13.13
N GLY A 356 5.04 -23.26 13.83
CA GLY A 356 3.64 -22.94 13.56
C GLY A 356 3.47 -21.57 12.90
N LYS A 357 2.38 -21.40 12.16
CA LYS A 357 1.96 -20.10 11.64
C LYS A 357 1.08 -19.39 12.66
N SER A 358 1.51 -18.21 13.14
CA SER A 358 0.72 -17.37 14.04
C SER A 358 -0.22 -16.44 13.29
N HIS A 359 0.28 -15.81 12.20
CA HIS A 359 -0.47 -14.84 11.40
C HIS A 359 0.02 -14.85 9.97
N SER A 360 -0.86 -14.50 9.05
CA SER A 360 -0.49 -14.24 7.65
C SER A 360 -1.41 -13.21 7.02
N ALA A 361 -0.86 -12.37 6.16
CA ALA A 361 -1.58 -11.41 5.35
C ALA A 361 -1.00 -11.42 3.93
N LEU A 362 -1.85 -11.21 2.93
CA LEU A 362 -1.43 -11.06 1.54
C LEU A 362 -2.00 -9.77 0.99
N TYR A 363 -1.13 -8.81 0.72
CA TYR A 363 -1.47 -7.51 0.18
C TYR A 363 -1.12 -7.41 -1.30
N HIS A 364 -1.64 -6.38 -1.98
CA HIS A 364 -1.27 -6.11 -3.36
C HIS A 364 0.23 -5.81 -3.48
N SER A 365 0.85 -6.35 -4.51
CA SER A 365 2.29 -6.19 -4.77
C SER A 365 2.61 -5.11 -5.80
N ALA A 366 1.59 -4.46 -6.36
CA ALA A 366 1.75 -3.39 -7.35
C ALA A 366 0.68 -2.32 -7.18
N CYS A 367 0.75 -1.30 -8.04
CA CYS A 367 -0.19 -0.19 -8.07
C CYS A 367 -1.65 -0.68 -8.09
N ILE A 368 -2.46 -0.20 -7.16
CA ILE A 368 -3.91 -0.42 -7.14
C ILE A 368 -4.56 0.69 -7.96
N TRP A 369 -5.47 0.33 -8.86
CA TRP A 369 -6.07 1.28 -9.79
C TRP A 369 -7.52 1.62 -9.49
N GLY A 370 -8.24 0.76 -8.82
CA GLY A 370 -9.65 0.97 -8.56
C GLY A 370 -10.14 0.30 -7.28
N VAL A 371 -11.18 0.89 -6.72
CA VAL A 371 -11.95 0.37 -5.59
C VAL A 371 -13.42 0.43 -5.95
N ASP A 372 -14.14 -0.65 -5.68
CA ASP A 372 -15.61 -0.66 -5.75
C ASP A 372 -16.21 -1.35 -4.53
N MET A 373 -17.46 -1.03 -4.22
CA MET A 373 -18.15 -1.55 -3.04
C MET A 373 -19.52 -2.11 -3.39
N HIS A 374 -19.86 -3.23 -2.75
CA HIS A 374 -21.19 -3.78 -2.83
C HIS A 374 -22.05 -3.26 -1.66
N SER A 375 -23.21 -2.70 -2.00
CA SER A 375 -24.10 -2.06 -1.02
C SER A 375 -25.23 -2.97 -0.50
N LEU A 376 -25.55 -4.01 -1.24
CA LEU A 376 -26.58 -4.96 -0.89
C LEU A 376 -25.96 -6.19 -0.22
N GLY A 377 -26.70 -6.88 0.62
CA GLY A 377 -26.27 -8.13 1.24
C GLY A 377 -25.98 -9.23 0.20
N GLU A 378 -26.34 -10.47 0.41
CA GLU A 378 -26.04 -11.59 -0.47
C GLU A 378 -25.98 -11.26 -1.99
N PRO A 379 -25.06 -11.89 -2.75
CA PRO A 379 -24.22 -13.03 -2.36
C PRO A 379 -22.89 -12.64 -1.66
N LEU A 380 -22.57 -11.37 -1.56
CA LEU A 380 -21.36 -10.88 -0.87
C LEU A 380 -21.71 -10.43 0.55
N PRO A 381 -20.87 -10.74 1.55
CA PRO A 381 -21.10 -10.27 2.93
C PRO A 381 -21.16 -8.75 3.02
N PRO A 382 -21.92 -8.18 3.98
CA PRO A 382 -21.92 -6.74 4.20
C PRO A 382 -20.53 -6.20 4.50
N GLY A 383 -20.20 -5.02 4.00
CA GLY A 383 -18.89 -4.40 4.15
C GLY A 383 -17.80 -4.96 3.19
N THR A 384 -18.19 -5.76 2.21
CA THR A 384 -17.28 -6.22 1.15
C THR A 384 -16.96 -5.10 0.18
N PHE A 385 -15.68 -4.93 -0.10
CA PHE A 385 -15.18 -4.07 -1.17
C PHE A 385 -14.17 -4.81 -2.05
N LEU A 386 -14.00 -4.33 -3.26
CA LEU A 386 -13.14 -4.92 -4.27
C LEU A 386 -12.04 -3.96 -4.66
N THR A 387 -10.87 -4.50 -4.96
CA THR A 387 -9.73 -3.76 -5.51
C THR A 387 -9.17 -4.46 -6.73
N CYS A 388 -8.58 -3.69 -7.64
CA CYS A 388 -7.85 -4.21 -8.80
C CYS A 388 -6.47 -3.57 -8.90
N SER A 389 -5.49 -4.34 -9.36
CA SER A 389 -4.09 -3.94 -9.35
C SER A 389 -3.33 -4.36 -10.61
N SER A 390 -2.20 -3.69 -10.81
CA SER A 390 -1.19 -4.07 -11.80
C SER A 390 -0.52 -5.43 -11.51
N ASP A 391 -0.77 -6.03 -10.36
CA ASP A 391 -0.35 -7.39 -10.03
C ASP A 391 -1.22 -8.49 -10.68
N ASP A 392 -2.05 -8.13 -11.65
CA ASP A 392 -2.99 -9.00 -12.36
C ASP A 392 -4.01 -9.70 -11.44
N THR A 393 -4.32 -9.09 -10.30
CA THR A 393 -5.32 -9.62 -9.37
C THR A 393 -6.48 -8.67 -9.13
N VAL A 394 -7.64 -9.26 -8.91
CA VAL A 394 -8.80 -8.62 -8.28
C VAL A 394 -8.99 -9.26 -6.92
N ARG A 395 -9.12 -8.46 -5.87
CA ARG A 395 -9.25 -8.95 -4.51
C ARG A 395 -10.53 -8.46 -3.86
N LEU A 396 -11.16 -9.37 -3.11
CA LEU A 396 -12.32 -9.09 -2.28
C LEU A 396 -11.84 -8.95 -0.83
N TRP A 397 -12.21 -7.84 -0.22
CA TRP A 397 -11.89 -7.52 1.16
C TRP A 397 -13.16 -7.34 1.97
N GLN A 398 -13.11 -7.65 3.25
CA GLN A 398 -14.21 -7.43 4.18
C GLN A 398 -13.75 -6.58 5.35
N LEU A 399 -14.41 -5.45 5.56
CA LEU A 399 -14.23 -4.64 6.76
C LEU A 399 -14.92 -5.34 7.93
N ALA A 400 -14.24 -5.56 9.04
CA ALA A 400 -14.76 -6.28 10.21
C ALA A 400 -15.27 -7.72 9.90
N PRO A 401 -14.37 -8.62 9.48
CA PRO A 401 -14.72 -10.00 9.20
C PRO A 401 -15.27 -10.69 10.48
N GLN A 402 -16.33 -11.49 10.33
CA GLN A 402 -16.87 -12.26 11.43
C GLN A 402 -15.95 -13.46 11.71
N PRO A 403 -15.52 -13.69 12.95
CA PRO A 403 -14.73 -14.87 13.30
C PRO A 403 -15.57 -16.14 13.09
N THR A 404 -15.23 -16.90 12.07
CA THR A 404 -15.90 -18.18 11.75
C THR A 404 -15.42 -19.33 12.63
N ASN A 405 -14.27 -19.16 13.30
CA ASN A 405 -13.70 -20.15 14.20
C ASN A 405 -12.76 -19.47 15.21
N ILE A 406 -12.69 -19.98 16.44
CA ILE A 406 -11.83 -19.50 17.54
C ILE A 406 -10.34 -19.60 17.17
N TYR A 407 -9.99 -20.48 16.22
CA TYR A 407 -8.62 -20.73 15.74
C TYR A 407 -8.32 -20.10 14.38
N SER A 408 -9.28 -19.46 13.73
CA SER A 408 -9.01 -18.77 12.47
C SER A 408 -8.49 -17.37 12.76
N ASN A 409 -7.28 -17.08 12.29
CA ASN A 409 -6.80 -15.72 12.16
C ASN A 409 -7.74 -15.01 11.19
N VAL A 410 -8.52 -14.08 11.70
CA VAL A 410 -9.46 -13.29 10.92
C VAL A 410 -8.65 -12.41 9.98
N SER A 411 -8.68 -12.69 8.68
CA SER A 411 -8.06 -11.89 7.65
C SER A 411 -9.14 -11.06 6.95
N GLU A 412 -8.86 -9.80 6.70
CA GLU A 412 -9.73 -8.92 5.91
C GLU A 412 -9.84 -9.37 4.44
N LEU A 413 -8.90 -10.17 3.96
CA LEU A 413 -8.90 -10.71 2.60
C LEU A 413 -9.83 -11.92 2.49
N ASN A 414 -10.89 -11.78 1.68
CA ASN A 414 -11.88 -12.83 1.46
C ASN A 414 -11.57 -13.71 0.26
N LYS A 415 -11.03 -13.13 -0.82
CA LYS A 415 -10.78 -13.84 -2.06
C LYS A 415 -9.79 -13.13 -2.97
N VAL A 416 -9.01 -13.92 -3.72
CA VAL A 416 -8.10 -13.43 -4.76
C VAL A 416 -8.49 -14.08 -6.09
N PHE A 417 -8.73 -13.25 -7.11
CA PHE A 417 -8.87 -13.69 -8.49
C PHE A 417 -7.58 -13.35 -9.24
N TYR A 418 -6.91 -14.35 -9.78
CA TYR A 418 -5.77 -14.17 -10.66
C TYR A 418 -6.26 -14.12 -12.10
N ILE A 419 -6.03 -12.99 -12.77
CA ILE A 419 -6.46 -12.79 -14.16
C ILE A 419 -5.48 -13.47 -15.13
N ASP A 420 -4.17 -13.36 -14.85
CA ASP A 420 -3.15 -14.10 -15.60
C ASP A 420 -2.82 -15.45 -14.92
N PRO A 421 -3.23 -16.58 -15.50
CA PRO A 421 -2.93 -17.90 -14.96
C PRO A 421 -1.44 -18.26 -15.01
N GLU A 422 -0.66 -17.61 -15.88
CA GLU A 422 0.79 -17.82 -15.99
C GLU A 422 1.61 -17.02 -14.96
N LEU A 423 0.96 -16.08 -14.25
CA LEU A 423 1.57 -15.23 -13.21
C LEU A 423 2.83 -14.49 -13.71
N LYS A 424 2.78 -13.96 -14.92
CA LYS A 424 3.94 -13.30 -15.56
C LYS A 424 4.45 -12.15 -14.72
N PHE A 425 3.57 -11.35 -14.14
CA PHE A 425 3.94 -10.24 -13.28
C PHE A 425 4.85 -10.66 -12.12
N LEU A 426 4.57 -11.80 -11.48
CA LEU A 426 5.36 -12.32 -10.36
C LEU A 426 6.67 -12.99 -10.82
N LYS A 427 6.79 -13.33 -12.11
CA LYS A 427 8.04 -13.86 -12.69
C LYS A 427 9.10 -12.77 -12.85
N ASP A 428 8.67 -11.52 -13.13
CA ASP A 428 9.55 -10.42 -13.50
C ASP A 428 9.97 -9.54 -12.31
N VAL A 429 9.46 -9.81 -11.11
CA VAL A 429 9.90 -9.17 -9.87
C VAL A 429 11.23 -9.76 -9.41
N ASP A 430 12.22 -9.77 -10.30
CA ASP A 430 13.57 -10.13 -9.95
C ASP A 430 14.22 -8.98 -9.17
N LEU A 431 14.56 -9.22 -7.91
CA LEU A 431 15.30 -8.29 -7.04
C LEU A 431 16.68 -7.91 -7.61
N THR A 432 17.05 -8.51 -8.76
CA THR A 432 18.34 -8.30 -9.42
C THR A 432 18.35 -7.16 -10.42
N THR A 433 17.18 -6.69 -10.87
CA THR A 433 17.12 -5.66 -11.90
C THR A 433 17.44 -4.28 -11.34
N THR A 434 18.42 -3.62 -11.94
CA THR A 434 18.74 -2.21 -11.70
C THR A 434 17.55 -1.34 -12.12
N ASP A 435 17.39 -0.17 -11.51
CA ASP A 435 16.25 0.75 -11.76
C ASP A 435 15.99 1.07 -13.25
N LYS A 436 16.98 0.83 -14.14
CA LYS A 436 16.82 0.99 -15.60
C LYS A 436 16.01 -0.12 -16.26
N ASP A 437 16.02 -1.33 -15.69
CA ASP A 437 15.28 -2.48 -16.25
C ASP A 437 13.82 -2.50 -15.74
N LYS A 438 13.56 -1.91 -14.56
CA LYS A 438 12.18 -1.67 -14.08
C LYS A 438 11.40 -0.73 -15.00
N ALA A 439 12.06 0.24 -15.66
CA ALA A 439 11.41 1.13 -16.62
C ALA A 439 10.98 0.42 -17.92
N LYS A 440 11.62 -0.70 -18.29
CA LYS A 440 11.24 -1.50 -19.46
C LYS A 440 10.07 -2.46 -19.17
N SER A 441 9.88 -2.89 -17.92
CA SER A 441 8.76 -3.74 -17.51
C SER A 441 7.41 -3.00 -17.49
N TYR A 442 7.39 -1.67 -17.52
CA TYR A 442 6.14 -0.88 -17.59
C TYR A 442 5.46 -0.91 -18.97
N ASP A 443 6.13 -1.38 -20.01
CA ASP A 443 5.57 -1.48 -21.37
C ASP A 443 4.78 -2.77 -21.62
N ASP A 444 4.83 -3.75 -20.71
CA ASP A 444 3.97 -4.92 -20.79
C ASP A 444 2.50 -4.53 -20.51
N LYS A 445 1.62 -4.88 -21.44
CA LYS A 445 0.16 -4.61 -21.37
C LYS A 445 -0.54 -5.47 -20.31
N THR A 446 0.11 -5.68 -19.15
CA THR A 446 -0.42 -6.46 -18.04
C THR A 446 -1.02 -5.56 -16.97
N GLY A 447 -1.90 -6.11 -16.12
CA GLY A 447 -2.51 -5.42 -15.01
C GLY A 447 -3.99 -5.11 -15.20
N VAL A 448 -4.72 -5.17 -14.09
CA VAL A 448 -6.15 -4.82 -14.04
C VAL A 448 -6.30 -3.35 -13.70
N ARG A 449 -7.02 -2.63 -14.53
CA ARG A 449 -7.11 -1.16 -14.50
C ARG A 449 -8.37 -0.64 -13.83
N CYS A 450 -9.48 -1.34 -13.93
CA CYS A 450 -10.75 -0.98 -13.32
C CYS A 450 -11.54 -2.21 -12.90
N VAL A 451 -12.41 -2.03 -11.92
CA VAL A 451 -13.27 -3.09 -11.38
C VAL A 451 -14.63 -2.52 -11.05
N ARG A 452 -15.68 -3.30 -11.30
CA ARG A 452 -17.06 -3.01 -10.91
C ARG A 452 -17.77 -4.27 -10.46
N VAL A 453 -18.57 -4.17 -9.42
CA VAL A 453 -19.49 -5.21 -9.00
C VAL A 453 -20.86 -4.97 -9.63
N SER A 454 -21.52 -6.04 -10.09
CA SER A 454 -22.89 -5.96 -10.62
C SER A 454 -23.86 -5.53 -9.50
N PRO A 455 -24.98 -4.86 -9.83
CA PRO A 455 -25.97 -4.44 -8.83
C PRO A 455 -26.52 -5.59 -7.98
N CYS A 456 -26.60 -6.79 -8.53
CA CYS A 456 -27.02 -7.99 -7.78
C CYS A 456 -25.87 -8.65 -6.98
N GLY A 457 -24.64 -8.15 -7.06
CA GLY A 457 -23.49 -8.72 -6.38
C GLY A 457 -22.97 -10.07 -6.90
N ALA A 458 -23.59 -10.63 -7.93
CA ALA A 458 -23.25 -11.96 -8.43
C ALA A 458 -22.02 -11.97 -9.35
N HIS A 459 -21.81 -10.89 -10.11
CA HIS A 459 -20.75 -10.76 -11.09
C HIS A 459 -19.80 -9.61 -10.71
N VAL A 460 -18.53 -9.81 -11.03
CA VAL A 460 -17.48 -8.80 -10.95
C VAL A 460 -16.91 -8.60 -12.33
N ALA A 461 -16.98 -7.39 -12.86
CA ALA A 461 -16.32 -7.01 -14.11
C ALA A 461 -14.98 -6.35 -13.83
N ALA A 462 -13.94 -6.78 -14.53
CA ALA A 462 -12.59 -6.24 -14.42
C ALA A 462 -12.05 -5.91 -15.81
N GLY A 463 -11.56 -4.70 -15.99
CA GLY A 463 -10.94 -4.24 -17.24
C GLY A 463 -9.43 -4.21 -17.13
N ASP A 464 -8.75 -4.78 -18.12
CA ASP A 464 -7.29 -4.84 -18.12
C ASP A 464 -6.62 -3.80 -19.04
N ARG A 465 -5.31 -3.73 -18.98
CA ARG A 465 -4.49 -2.83 -19.79
C ARG A 465 -4.39 -3.29 -21.26
N ALA A 466 -4.69 -4.55 -21.54
CA ALA A 466 -4.69 -5.09 -22.89
C ALA A 466 -6.00 -4.83 -23.64
N GLY A 467 -7.03 -4.33 -22.97
CA GLY A 467 -8.34 -4.03 -23.55
C GLY A 467 -9.40 -5.11 -23.31
N ASN A 468 -9.09 -6.16 -22.55
CA ASN A 468 -10.06 -7.18 -22.22
C ASN A 468 -10.95 -6.76 -21.05
N VAL A 469 -12.19 -7.25 -21.08
CA VAL A 469 -13.11 -7.19 -19.95
C VAL A 469 -13.37 -8.61 -19.46
N TRP A 470 -13.01 -8.86 -18.22
CA TRP A 470 -13.15 -10.14 -17.53
C TRP A 470 -14.40 -10.13 -16.68
N ILE A 471 -15.27 -11.10 -16.86
CA ILE A 471 -16.46 -11.28 -16.03
C ILE A 471 -16.26 -12.48 -15.12
N LEU A 472 -16.20 -12.22 -13.82
CA LEU A 472 -15.95 -13.19 -12.79
C LEU A 472 -17.23 -13.43 -11.97
N ALA A 473 -17.47 -14.67 -11.57
CA ALA A 473 -18.49 -14.94 -10.56
C ALA A 473 -17.98 -14.54 -9.17
N ALA A 474 -18.76 -13.80 -8.41
CA ALA A 474 -18.36 -13.34 -7.08
C ALA A 474 -17.97 -14.49 -6.13
N ARG A 475 -18.59 -15.67 -6.28
CA ARG A 475 -18.26 -16.89 -5.52
C ARG A 475 -17.05 -17.66 -6.07
N GLY A 476 -16.54 -17.29 -7.23
CA GLY A 476 -15.34 -17.86 -7.89
C GLY A 476 -15.57 -18.36 -9.30
N GLY A 477 -14.53 -18.28 -10.10
CA GLY A 477 -14.49 -18.73 -11.48
C GLY A 477 -14.68 -17.60 -12.49
N LEU A 478 -14.10 -17.83 -13.66
CA LEU A 478 -14.23 -16.99 -14.85
C LEU A 478 -15.53 -17.37 -15.57
N LEU A 479 -16.37 -16.38 -15.86
CA LEU A 479 -17.59 -16.55 -16.64
C LEU A 479 -17.34 -16.21 -18.11
N HIS A 480 -16.80 -15.02 -18.37
CA HIS A 480 -16.52 -14.55 -19.73
C HIS A 480 -15.21 -13.75 -19.78
N ARG A 481 -14.52 -13.85 -20.91
CA ARG A 481 -13.47 -12.94 -21.34
C ARG A 481 -13.92 -12.27 -22.62
N LEU A 482 -14.06 -10.95 -22.60
CA LEU A 482 -14.48 -10.15 -23.73
C LEU A 482 -13.27 -9.38 -24.26
N GLU A 483 -12.86 -9.65 -25.48
CA GLU A 483 -11.84 -8.87 -26.18
C GLU A 483 -12.52 -7.61 -26.75
N ALA A 484 -12.65 -6.59 -25.88
CA ALA A 484 -13.53 -5.47 -26.14
C ALA A 484 -12.83 -4.29 -26.83
N HIS A 485 -11.58 -4.01 -26.44
CA HIS A 485 -10.90 -2.77 -26.80
C HIS A 485 -9.47 -3.02 -27.30
N ASP A 486 -8.95 -2.08 -28.10
CA ASP A 486 -7.57 -2.09 -28.60
C ASP A 486 -6.57 -1.43 -27.62
N ALA A 487 -7.05 -0.84 -26.53
CA ALA A 487 -6.26 -0.17 -25.51
C ALA A 487 -6.84 -0.39 -24.10
N GLU A 488 -6.16 0.13 -23.08
CA GLU A 488 -6.57 0.00 -21.68
C GLU A 488 -8.06 0.31 -21.46
N VAL A 489 -8.74 -0.55 -20.71
CA VAL A 489 -10.10 -0.29 -20.21
C VAL A 489 -9.99 0.62 -18.97
N LEU A 490 -10.48 1.84 -19.08
CA LEU A 490 -10.33 2.85 -18.03
C LEU A 490 -11.51 2.90 -17.05
N CYS A 491 -12.70 2.53 -17.51
CA CYS A 491 -13.91 2.57 -16.71
C CYS A 491 -14.88 1.47 -17.10
N LEU A 492 -15.54 0.92 -16.10
CA LEU A 492 -16.66 -0.01 -16.22
C LEU A 492 -17.83 0.52 -15.41
N GLU A 493 -19.06 0.32 -15.90
CA GLU A 493 -20.27 0.69 -15.18
C GLU A 493 -21.41 -0.27 -15.49
N TYR A 494 -22.13 -0.70 -14.44
CA TYR A 494 -23.33 -1.52 -14.58
C TYR A 494 -24.61 -0.71 -14.46
N SER A 495 -25.62 -1.05 -15.26
CA SER A 495 -27.00 -0.64 -15.05
C SER A 495 -27.81 -1.77 -14.44
N ALA A 496 -28.70 -1.43 -13.51
CA ALA A 496 -29.58 -2.40 -12.86
C ALA A 496 -30.76 -2.82 -13.74
N GLN A 497 -31.38 -1.85 -14.45
CA GLN A 497 -32.52 -2.08 -15.33
C GLN A 497 -32.51 -1.08 -16.49
N PRO A 498 -32.43 -1.54 -17.75
CA PRO A 498 -32.09 -2.91 -18.15
C PRO A 498 -30.68 -3.29 -17.66
N ARG A 499 -30.40 -4.60 -17.53
CA ARG A 499 -29.11 -5.11 -17.06
C ARG A 499 -28.07 -4.98 -18.18
N LEU A 500 -27.30 -3.91 -18.12
CA LEU A 500 -26.25 -3.58 -19.09
C LEU A 500 -24.91 -3.39 -18.39
N LEU A 501 -23.83 -3.62 -19.12
CA LEU A 501 -22.48 -3.26 -18.75
C LEU A 501 -21.92 -2.31 -19.81
N ALA A 502 -21.43 -1.14 -19.43
CA ALA A 502 -20.66 -0.26 -20.28
C ALA A 502 -19.18 -0.37 -19.97
N SER A 503 -18.34 -0.50 -21.00
CA SER A 503 -16.89 -0.40 -20.89
C SER A 503 -16.37 0.78 -21.70
N ALA A 504 -15.45 1.55 -21.14
CA ALA A 504 -14.85 2.72 -21.77
C ALA A 504 -13.33 2.65 -21.70
N SER A 505 -12.67 3.06 -22.78
CA SER A 505 -11.25 2.82 -22.97
C SER A 505 -10.49 4.07 -23.46
N ARG A 506 -9.18 3.92 -23.44
CA ARG A 506 -8.23 4.86 -24.07
C ARG A 506 -8.35 4.88 -25.61
N ASP A 507 -8.93 3.83 -26.22
CA ASP A 507 -9.21 3.75 -27.65
C ASP A 507 -10.34 4.67 -28.14
N ARG A 508 -10.96 5.44 -27.23
CA ARG A 508 -12.05 6.40 -27.45
C ARG A 508 -13.43 5.77 -27.69
N LEU A 509 -13.55 4.47 -27.50
CA LEU A 509 -14.80 3.73 -27.68
C LEU A 509 -15.48 3.45 -26.33
N ILE A 510 -16.82 3.35 -26.39
CA ILE A 510 -17.64 2.76 -25.35
C ILE A 510 -18.36 1.56 -25.96
N HIS A 511 -18.20 0.39 -25.36
CA HIS A 511 -18.99 -0.78 -25.69
C HIS A 511 -20.06 -0.98 -24.63
N VAL A 512 -21.27 -1.26 -25.07
CA VAL A 512 -22.40 -1.60 -24.20
C VAL A 512 -22.77 -3.06 -24.44
N PHE A 513 -22.76 -3.84 -23.37
CA PHE A 513 -23.06 -5.26 -23.37
C PHE A 513 -24.39 -5.54 -22.68
N ASN A 514 -25.14 -6.49 -23.20
CA ASN A 514 -26.38 -6.98 -22.58
C ASN A 514 -26.05 -8.16 -21.66
N VAL A 515 -26.23 -7.98 -20.35
CA VAL A 515 -25.91 -8.97 -19.32
C VAL A 515 -26.82 -10.21 -19.44
N ASP A 516 -28.11 -10.02 -19.73
CA ASP A 516 -29.09 -11.09 -19.84
C ASP A 516 -28.89 -11.96 -21.08
N ARG A 517 -28.16 -11.43 -22.07
CA ARG A 517 -27.77 -12.16 -23.28
C ARG A 517 -26.32 -12.65 -23.21
N GLY A 518 -25.81 -12.96 -22.05
CA GLY A 518 -24.45 -13.49 -21.89
C GLY A 518 -23.35 -12.49 -22.28
N TYR A 519 -23.54 -11.21 -22.01
CA TYR A 519 -22.59 -10.13 -22.35
C TYR A 519 -22.35 -9.94 -23.85
N GLN A 520 -23.33 -10.22 -24.66
CA GLN A 520 -23.29 -9.88 -26.10
C GLN A 520 -23.24 -8.35 -26.25
N ILE A 521 -22.43 -7.88 -27.21
CA ILE A 521 -22.35 -6.47 -27.55
C ILE A 521 -23.67 -5.97 -28.09
N MET A 522 -24.20 -4.91 -27.49
CA MET A 522 -25.45 -4.27 -27.91
C MET A 522 -25.16 -3.08 -28.82
N GLN A 523 -24.16 -2.29 -28.47
CA GLN A 523 -23.81 -1.06 -29.18
C GLN A 523 -22.37 -0.66 -28.95
N THR A 524 -21.74 -0.07 -29.97
CA THR A 524 -20.45 0.62 -29.88
C THR A 524 -20.66 2.11 -30.13
N LEU A 525 -20.05 2.95 -29.31
CA LEU A 525 -20.16 4.41 -29.37
C LEU A 525 -18.77 5.01 -29.56
N ASP A 526 -18.60 5.86 -30.55
CA ASP A 526 -17.34 6.44 -31.02
C ASP A 526 -17.34 8.00 -31.03
N ASP A 527 -18.20 8.60 -30.22
CA ASP A 527 -18.40 10.07 -30.20
C ASP A 527 -17.28 10.86 -29.55
N HIS A 528 -16.41 10.24 -28.75
CA HIS A 528 -15.29 10.91 -28.09
C HIS A 528 -14.06 11.02 -28.99
N SER A 529 -13.37 12.15 -28.94
CA SER A 529 -12.15 12.39 -29.72
C SER A 529 -10.85 12.01 -28.98
N SER A 530 -10.93 11.66 -27.69
CA SER A 530 -9.79 11.25 -26.87
C SER A 530 -10.22 10.20 -25.83
N SER A 531 -9.28 9.76 -24.99
CA SER A 531 -9.50 8.75 -23.92
C SER A 531 -10.72 9.07 -23.08
N ILE A 532 -11.54 8.05 -22.84
CA ILE A 532 -12.74 8.15 -22.00
C ILE A 532 -12.38 7.74 -20.59
N THR A 533 -12.48 8.66 -19.64
CA THR A 533 -12.03 8.47 -18.27
C THR A 533 -13.11 7.94 -17.34
N ALA A 534 -14.37 8.26 -17.60
CA ALA A 534 -15.48 7.78 -16.78
C ALA A 534 -16.79 7.67 -17.58
N VAL A 535 -17.58 6.68 -17.21
CA VAL A 535 -18.95 6.43 -17.67
C VAL A 535 -19.83 6.17 -16.47
N ARG A 536 -21.04 6.72 -16.44
CA ARG A 536 -22.06 6.48 -15.41
C ARG A 536 -23.43 6.31 -16.02
N PHE A 537 -24.22 5.44 -15.40
CA PHE A 537 -25.66 5.35 -15.67
C PHE A 537 -26.44 6.11 -14.62
N LEU A 538 -27.52 6.76 -15.04
CA LEU A 538 -28.47 7.41 -14.16
C LEU A 538 -29.90 7.25 -14.68
N ASN A 539 -30.84 7.14 -13.74
CA ASN A 539 -32.26 7.11 -14.06
C ASN A 539 -32.81 8.53 -13.88
N SER A 540 -33.17 9.15 -15.00
CA SER A 540 -33.92 10.42 -15.01
C SER A 540 -35.40 10.15 -15.31
N GLY A 541 -36.28 11.10 -15.07
CA GLY A 541 -37.73 10.95 -15.34
C GLY A 541 -38.09 10.56 -16.78
N GLY A 542 -37.12 10.49 -17.70
CA GLY A 542 -37.26 10.04 -19.08
C GLY A 542 -36.70 8.65 -19.39
N GLY A 543 -36.29 7.88 -18.37
CA GLY A 543 -35.69 6.57 -18.51
C GLY A 543 -34.18 6.53 -18.23
N LEU A 544 -33.50 5.44 -18.63
CA LEU A 544 -32.07 5.27 -18.43
C LEU A 544 -31.26 6.22 -19.32
N GLN A 545 -30.37 6.94 -18.70
CA GLN A 545 -29.42 7.83 -19.36
C GLN A 545 -27.99 7.36 -19.07
N MET A 546 -27.11 7.47 -20.06
CA MET A 546 -25.67 7.22 -19.92
C MET A 546 -24.91 8.53 -20.11
N VAL A 547 -24.00 8.82 -19.19
CA VAL A 547 -23.13 9.98 -19.27
C VAL A 547 -21.69 9.54 -19.29
N SER A 548 -20.90 10.11 -20.19
CA SER A 548 -19.46 9.83 -20.30
C SER A 548 -18.66 11.12 -20.35
N CYS A 549 -17.44 11.08 -19.82
CA CYS A 549 -16.50 12.18 -19.90
C CYS A 549 -15.09 11.69 -20.22
N GLY A 550 -14.24 12.57 -20.72
CA GLY A 550 -12.91 12.17 -21.12
C GLY A 550 -11.88 13.28 -21.19
N ALA A 551 -10.71 12.90 -21.71
CA ALA A 551 -9.57 13.80 -21.92
C ALA A 551 -9.82 14.83 -23.03
N ASP A 552 -10.83 14.62 -23.86
CA ASP A 552 -11.32 15.57 -24.85
C ASP A 552 -12.10 16.76 -24.25
N LYS A 553 -12.20 16.80 -22.92
CA LYS A 553 -12.87 17.86 -22.15
C LYS A 553 -14.36 17.91 -22.35
N THR A 554 -14.98 16.86 -22.88
CA THR A 554 -16.42 16.80 -23.13
C THR A 554 -17.14 15.92 -22.14
N ILE A 555 -18.40 16.27 -21.87
CA ILE A 555 -19.37 15.43 -21.17
C ILE A 555 -20.49 15.16 -22.16
N LEU A 556 -20.70 13.88 -22.49
CA LEU A 556 -21.71 13.45 -23.44
C LEU A 556 -22.85 12.76 -22.73
N PHE A 557 -24.06 13.19 -23.01
CA PHE A 557 -25.29 12.63 -22.48
C PHE A 557 -25.97 11.79 -23.57
N ARG A 558 -26.40 10.58 -23.23
CA ARG A 558 -27.10 9.68 -24.15
C ARG A 558 -28.31 9.09 -23.44
N GLN A 559 -29.43 9.06 -24.16
CA GLN A 559 -30.69 8.52 -23.66
C GLN A 559 -30.93 7.14 -24.27
N LEU A 560 -31.29 6.17 -23.43
CA LEU A 560 -31.73 4.86 -23.92
C LEU A 560 -33.11 4.97 -24.56
N ARG A 561 -33.25 4.47 -25.79
CA ARG A 561 -34.51 4.43 -26.53
C ARG A 561 -34.78 2.99 -27.01
N SER A 562 -36.06 2.63 -27.02
CA SER A 562 -36.48 1.37 -27.65
C SER A 562 -36.43 1.53 -29.15
N THR A 563 -35.92 0.49 -29.83
CA THR A 563 -35.95 0.40 -31.29
C THR A 563 -37.21 -0.28 -31.77
N GLN A 564 -37.57 -0.11 -33.07
CA GLN A 564 -38.75 -0.72 -33.64
C GLN A 564 -38.74 -2.28 -33.60
N ASP A 565 -37.56 -2.86 -33.54
CA ASP A 565 -37.35 -4.30 -33.46
C ASP A 565 -37.37 -4.83 -31.98
N GLY A 566 -37.84 -4.04 -31.04
CA GLY A 566 -37.92 -4.41 -29.61
C GLY A 566 -36.59 -4.44 -28.90
N GLY A 567 -35.51 -3.92 -29.49
CA GLY A 567 -34.20 -3.74 -28.87
C GLY A 567 -34.07 -2.38 -28.16
N TYR A 568 -32.87 -2.14 -27.65
CA TYR A 568 -32.50 -0.87 -27.03
C TYR A 568 -31.30 -0.24 -27.73
N GLN A 569 -31.27 1.10 -27.82
CA GLN A 569 -30.15 1.87 -28.37
C GLN A 569 -29.98 3.16 -27.62
N PHE A 570 -28.71 3.53 -27.31
CA PHE A 570 -28.38 4.83 -26.80
C PHE A 570 -28.30 5.84 -27.93
N GLN A 571 -29.11 6.90 -27.84
CA GLN A 571 -29.09 8.01 -28.77
C GLN A 571 -28.38 9.19 -28.14
N ARG A 572 -27.50 9.86 -28.89
CA ARG A 572 -26.80 11.05 -28.49
C ARG A 572 -27.78 12.17 -28.20
N GLY A 573 -27.65 12.77 -27.03
CA GLY A 573 -28.37 13.94 -26.59
C GLY A 573 -27.45 15.17 -26.52
N GLN A 574 -27.46 15.79 -25.38
CA GLN A 574 -26.67 17.00 -25.12
C GLN A 574 -25.19 16.68 -25.00
N ASN A 575 -24.35 17.69 -25.29
CA ASN A 575 -22.94 17.67 -24.96
C ASN A 575 -22.56 18.95 -24.23
N VAL A 576 -21.58 18.84 -23.36
CA VAL A 576 -21.00 19.95 -22.63
C VAL A 576 -19.50 19.95 -22.87
N SER A 577 -18.97 21.05 -23.38
CA SER A 577 -17.54 21.23 -23.54
C SER A 577 -16.98 21.92 -22.31
N GLY A 578 -16.06 21.22 -21.61
CA GLY A 578 -15.31 21.76 -20.48
C GLY A 578 -14.09 22.57 -20.90
N ARG A 579 -13.46 23.23 -19.94
CA ARG A 579 -12.23 24.01 -20.15
C ARG A 579 -10.97 23.14 -20.03
N THR A 580 -11.02 22.08 -19.26
CA THR A 580 -9.88 21.24 -18.86
C THR A 580 -10.22 19.77 -18.95
N THR A 581 -9.21 18.91 -18.99
CA THR A 581 -9.35 17.47 -18.94
C THR A 581 -10.16 17.04 -17.71
N LEU A 582 -11.05 16.07 -17.91
CA LEU A 582 -11.88 15.46 -16.88
C LEU A 582 -11.32 14.08 -16.56
N TYR A 583 -10.99 13.81 -15.29
CA TYR A 583 -10.34 12.57 -14.87
C TYR A 583 -11.28 11.56 -14.26
N ASP A 584 -12.35 12.04 -13.61
CA ASP A 584 -13.36 11.18 -12.98
C ASP A 584 -14.71 11.88 -12.94
N MET A 585 -15.75 11.11 -12.73
CA MET A 585 -17.12 11.59 -12.67
C MET A 585 -17.91 10.77 -11.64
N GLU A 586 -18.75 11.44 -10.87
CA GLU A 586 -19.69 10.82 -9.94
C GLU A 586 -21.09 11.38 -10.16
N VAL A 587 -22.12 10.62 -9.79
CA VAL A 587 -23.52 11.00 -9.90
C VAL A 587 -24.15 11.08 -8.51
N ASP A 588 -24.93 12.11 -8.24
CA ASP A 588 -25.64 12.20 -6.97
C ASP A 588 -26.71 11.09 -6.83
N ALA A 589 -27.01 10.71 -5.58
CA ALA A 589 -27.96 9.64 -5.29
C ALA A 589 -29.36 9.86 -5.89
N GLY A 590 -29.71 11.11 -6.19
CA GLY A 590 -30.96 11.47 -6.86
C GLY A 590 -30.91 11.47 -8.37
N GLY A 591 -29.75 11.21 -8.99
CA GLY A 591 -29.58 11.27 -10.45
C GLY A 591 -29.77 12.65 -11.07
N ARG A 592 -29.69 13.72 -10.26
CA ARG A 592 -29.98 15.11 -10.72
C ARG A 592 -28.73 15.90 -11.08
N HIS A 593 -27.60 15.55 -10.47
CA HIS A 593 -26.34 16.26 -10.65
C HIS A 593 -25.21 15.29 -10.98
N ILE A 594 -24.28 15.78 -11.78
CA ILE A 594 -23.05 15.10 -12.17
C ILE A 594 -21.89 15.94 -11.65
N LEU A 595 -20.99 15.32 -10.94
CA LEU A 595 -19.78 15.92 -10.39
C LEU A 595 -18.57 15.44 -11.19
N THR A 596 -17.67 16.34 -11.56
CA THR A 596 -16.46 15.99 -12.33
C THR A 596 -15.21 16.44 -11.60
N ALA A 597 -14.21 15.55 -11.59
CA ALA A 597 -12.84 15.88 -11.15
C ALA A 597 -12.07 16.49 -12.32
N CYS A 598 -11.63 17.72 -12.18
CA CYS A 598 -11.03 18.49 -13.27
C CYS A 598 -9.53 18.69 -13.07
N GLN A 599 -8.79 18.78 -14.18
CA GLN A 599 -7.36 19.02 -14.20
C GLN A 599 -6.96 20.32 -13.47
N ASP A 600 -7.82 21.33 -13.48
CA ASP A 600 -7.58 22.62 -12.84
C ASP A 600 -7.92 22.67 -11.34
N ARG A 601 -7.93 21.54 -10.68
CA ARG A 601 -8.18 21.39 -9.22
C ARG A 601 -9.59 21.67 -8.76
N ASN A 602 -10.51 21.87 -9.68
CA ASN A 602 -11.89 22.17 -9.36
C ASN A 602 -12.79 20.93 -9.49
N VAL A 603 -13.76 20.85 -8.62
CA VAL A 603 -14.95 20.01 -8.80
C VAL A 603 -16.01 20.87 -9.47
N ARG A 604 -16.51 20.42 -10.62
CA ARG A 604 -17.62 21.08 -11.32
C ARG A 604 -18.85 20.23 -11.28
N VAL A 605 -19.96 20.86 -11.01
CA VAL A 605 -21.27 20.21 -10.90
C VAL A 605 -22.14 20.65 -12.06
N TYR A 606 -22.76 19.69 -12.71
CA TYR A 606 -23.66 19.91 -13.84
C TYR A 606 -25.03 19.28 -13.57
N SER A 607 -26.09 19.92 -14.07
CA SER A 607 -27.42 19.33 -14.06
C SER A 607 -27.51 18.17 -15.04
N ALA A 608 -27.95 17.00 -14.57
CA ALA A 608 -28.15 15.81 -15.43
C ALA A 608 -29.24 16.02 -16.47
N ALA A 609 -30.26 16.81 -16.16
CA ALA A 609 -31.39 17.07 -17.07
C ALA A 609 -31.06 18.01 -18.25
N HIS A 610 -30.20 19.00 -18.01
CA HIS A 610 -29.96 20.07 -18.97
C HIS A 610 -28.49 20.28 -19.35
N GLY A 611 -27.57 19.50 -18.76
CA GLY A 611 -26.13 19.67 -18.97
C GLY A 611 -25.56 21.01 -18.49
N ARG A 612 -26.40 21.86 -17.84
CA ARG A 612 -25.96 23.18 -17.40
C ARG A 612 -25.04 23.10 -16.20
N HIS A 613 -23.96 23.84 -16.24
CA HIS A 613 -23.07 24.03 -15.08
C HIS A 613 -23.84 24.73 -13.96
N THR A 614 -23.81 24.17 -12.76
CA THR A 614 -24.53 24.67 -11.59
C THR A 614 -23.63 25.24 -10.52
N LYS A 615 -22.45 24.60 -10.30
CA LYS A 615 -21.55 24.93 -9.21
C LYS A 615 -20.11 24.56 -9.53
N THR A 616 -19.17 25.35 -9.02
CA THR A 616 -17.73 25.02 -8.99
C THR A 616 -17.18 25.33 -7.61
N PHE A 617 -16.35 24.42 -7.09
CA PHE A 617 -15.56 24.67 -5.89
C PHE A 617 -14.20 23.97 -6.00
N ARG A 618 -13.25 24.43 -5.21
CA ARG A 618 -11.90 23.88 -5.19
C ARG A 618 -11.91 22.50 -4.52
N GLY A 619 -11.36 21.49 -5.17
CA GLY A 619 -11.36 20.11 -4.70
C GLY A 619 -10.05 19.65 -4.03
N THR A 620 -9.06 20.54 -3.88
CA THR A 620 -7.86 20.30 -3.09
C THR A 620 -7.44 21.57 -2.37
N THR A 621 -6.83 21.43 -1.20
CA THR A 621 -6.29 22.54 -0.42
C THR A 621 -4.90 22.98 -0.88
N ALA A 622 -4.21 22.16 -1.68
CA ALA A 622 -2.89 22.46 -2.21
C ALA A 622 -2.92 23.57 -3.29
N GLU A 623 -1.81 24.28 -3.43
CA GLU A 623 -1.62 25.30 -4.48
C GLU A 623 -1.41 24.67 -5.85
N ASP A 624 -0.80 23.50 -5.90
CA ASP A 624 -0.53 22.72 -7.11
C ASP A 624 -1.29 21.38 -7.06
N GLY A 625 -1.37 20.73 -8.22
CA GLY A 625 -1.94 19.39 -8.34
C GLY A 625 -3.15 19.34 -9.26
N THR A 626 -3.57 18.12 -9.58
CA THR A 626 -4.70 17.81 -10.45
C THR A 626 -5.63 16.87 -9.71
N LEU A 627 -6.94 17.08 -9.77
CA LEU A 627 -7.89 16.13 -9.20
C LEU A 627 -7.91 14.85 -10.03
N ILE A 628 -7.87 13.72 -9.34
CA ILE A 628 -7.84 12.38 -9.94
C ILE A 628 -9.14 11.65 -9.73
N LYS A 629 -9.67 11.66 -8.48
CA LYS A 629 -10.90 10.96 -8.10
C LYS A 629 -11.84 11.86 -7.34
N VAL A 630 -13.12 11.55 -7.50
CA VAL A 630 -14.23 12.17 -6.79
C VAL A 630 -15.20 11.07 -6.35
N ALA A 631 -15.60 11.08 -5.09
CA ALA A 631 -16.54 10.12 -4.54
C ALA A 631 -17.54 10.85 -3.63
N LEU A 632 -18.81 10.70 -3.93
CA LEU A 632 -19.89 11.24 -3.12
C LEU A 632 -20.40 10.14 -2.17
N ASP A 633 -20.68 10.50 -0.93
CA ASP A 633 -21.33 9.58 0.00
C ASP A 633 -22.79 9.29 -0.42
N ASN A 634 -23.34 8.17 0.03
CA ASN A 634 -24.69 7.75 -0.36
C ASN A 634 -25.80 8.73 0.09
N SER A 635 -25.56 9.54 1.12
CA SER A 635 -26.49 10.57 1.57
C SER A 635 -26.45 11.83 0.70
N GLY A 636 -25.37 12.02 -0.06
CA GLY A 636 -25.12 13.19 -0.89
C GLY A 636 -24.73 14.44 -0.09
N ILE A 637 -24.18 14.29 1.12
CA ILE A 637 -23.75 15.41 1.96
C ILE A 637 -22.25 15.65 1.82
N TYR A 638 -21.43 14.60 1.85
CA TYR A 638 -19.98 14.70 1.84
C TYR A 638 -19.36 14.18 0.55
N LEU A 639 -18.39 14.90 0.06
CA LEU A 639 -17.64 14.60 -1.14
C LEU A 639 -16.18 14.40 -0.78
N ALA A 640 -15.62 13.24 -1.10
CA ALA A 640 -14.21 12.98 -0.99
C ALA A 640 -13.52 13.18 -2.34
N THR A 641 -12.31 13.73 -2.32
CA THR A 641 -11.48 13.97 -3.50
C THR A 641 -10.06 13.48 -3.28
N SER A 642 -9.40 13.05 -4.34
CA SER A 642 -7.96 12.83 -4.37
C SER A 642 -7.30 13.66 -5.46
N SER A 643 -6.05 14.03 -5.23
CA SER A 643 -5.26 14.79 -6.19
C SER A 643 -3.82 14.29 -6.32
N THR A 644 -3.10 14.78 -7.33
CA THR A 644 -1.71 14.41 -7.59
C THR A 644 -0.74 14.82 -6.48
N ASP A 645 -1.17 15.69 -5.57
CA ASP A 645 -0.42 16.07 -4.36
C ASP A 645 -0.45 15.00 -3.26
N LYS A 646 -1.15 13.86 -3.49
CA LYS A 646 -1.30 12.71 -2.56
C LYS A 646 -2.13 13.03 -1.31
N ILE A 647 -2.84 14.16 -1.31
CA ILE A 647 -3.77 14.54 -0.24
C ILE A 647 -5.16 14.03 -0.58
N LEU A 648 -5.82 13.48 0.41
CA LEU A 648 -7.24 13.22 0.40
C LEU A 648 -7.97 14.36 1.12
N SER A 649 -9.04 14.85 0.55
CA SER A 649 -9.85 15.92 1.15
C SER A 649 -11.31 15.53 1.15
N VAL A 650 -12.01 15.89 2.23
CA VAL A 650 -13.46 15.71 2.34
C VAL A 650 -14.12 17.07 2.45
N TYR A 651 -15.12 17.30 1.62
CA TYR A 651 -15.86 18.55 1.51
C TYR A 651 -17.33 18.36 1.88
N ASP A 652 -17.93 19.37 2.44
CA ASP A 652 -19.37 19.48 2.44
C ASP A 652 -19.83 19.85 1.01
N TYR A 653 -20.66 19.00 0.42
CA TYR A 653 -21.12 19.19 -0.97
C TYR A 653 -21.93 20.46 -1.16
N TYR A 654 -22.70 20.88 -0.15
CA TYR A 654 -23.58 22.04 -0.26
C TYR A 654 -22.83 23.36 -0.06
N SER A 655 -21.99 23.47 0.94
CA SER A 655 -21.20 24.68 1.19
C SER A 655 -19.94 24.75 0.30
N GLY A 656 -19.37 23.61 -0.09
CA GLY A 656 -18.05 23.51 -0.74
C GLY A 656 -16.89 23.73 0.23
N GLU A 657 -17.14 23.66 1.53
CA GLU A 657 -16.16 23.86 2.59
C GLU A 657 -15.37 22.57 2.85
N CYS A 658 -14.05 22.71 3.03
CA CYS A 658 -13.20 21.58 3.35
C CYS A 658 -13.43 21.17 4.81
N MET A 659 -13.90 19.94 5.02
CA MET A 659 -14.25 19.41 6.33
C MET A 659 -13.10 18.64 6.97
N ALA A 660 -12.29 17.91 6.17
CA ALA A 660 -11.18 17.12 6.62
C ALA A 660 -10.12 16.95 5.52
N THR A 661 -8.86 16.78 5.94
CA THR A 661 -7.75 16.37 5.07
C THR A 661 -7.04 15.16 5.68
N MET A 662 -6.56 14.23 4.81
CA MET A 662 -5.92 13.00 5.23
C MET A 662 -4.64 12.80 4.43
N TYR A 663 -3.59 12.29 5.10
CA TYR A 663 -2.27 12.01 4.52
C TYR A 663 -1.85 10.59 4.86
N GLY A 664 -0.94 10.02 4.10
CA GLY A 664 -0.33 8.71 4.42
C GLY A 664 0.09 7.92 3.20
N HIS A 665 -0.58 8.08 2.07
CA HIS A 665 -0.15 7.47 0.82
C HIS A 665 1.10 8.14 0.26
N SER A 666 2.02 7.33 -0.28
CA SER A 666 3.25 7.83 -0.91
C SER A 666 3.12 8.06 -2.42
N GLU A 667 2.04 7.57 -3.01
CA GLU A 667 1.71 7.71 -4.43
C GLU A 667 0.30 8.25 -4.62
N ILE A 668 -0.07 8.51 -5.87
CA ILE A 668 -1.40 9.03 -6.24
C ILE A 668 -2.49 8.06 -5.77
N VAL A 669 -3.52 8.60 -5.14
CA VAL A 669 -4.71 7.84 -4.77
C VAL A 669 -5.59 7.68 -6.01
N THR A 670 -5.73 6.45 -6.46
CA THR A 670 -6.40 6.04 -7.70
C THR A 670 -7.80 5.47 -7.47
N GLY A 671 -8.10 5.07 -6.23
CA GLY A 671 -9.41 4.56 -5.82
C GLY A 671 -9.87 5.22 -4.53
N LEU A 672 -11.16 5.62 -4.47
CA LEU A 672 -11.73 6.31 -3.33
C LEU A 672 -13.23 6.01 -3.24
N LYS A 673 -13.71 5.53 -2.09
CA LYS A 673 -15.12 5.23 -1.85
C LYS A 673 -15.51 5.44 -0.38
N PHE A 674 -16.73 5.94 -0.15
CA PHE A 674 -17.38 5.84 1.16
C PHE A 674 -18.03 4.48 1.33
N THR A 675 -18.02 3.94 2.55
CA THR A 675 -18.73 2.70 2.85
C THR A 675 -20.24 2.95 2.94
N PRO A 676 -21.07 1.97 2.51
CA PRO A 676 -22.53 2.11 2.55
C PRO A 676 -23.10 2.34 3.94
N ASP A 677 -22.42 1.89 5.00
CA ASP A 677 -22.79 2.11 6.40
C ASP A 677 -22.42 3.49 6.94
N CYS A 678 -21.78 4.33 6.11
CA CYS A 678 -21.29 5.66 6.42
C CYS A 678 -20.15 5.72 7.45
N GLN A 679 -19.58 4.60 7.85
CA GLN A 679 -18.59 4.59 8.94
C GLN A 679 -17.17 4.83 8.47
N HIS A 680 -16.85 4.49 7.20
CA HIS A 680 -15.50 4.55 6.69
C HIS A 680 -15.40 5.21 5.32
N VAL A 681 -14.19 5.68 5.03
CA VAL A 681 -13.72 5.98 3.68
C VAL A 681 -12.61 4.99 3.37
N VAL A 682 -12.63 4.38 2.20
CA VAL A 682 -11.57 3.50 1.72
C VAL A 682 -10.83 4.19 0.60
N SER A 683 -9.52 4.27 0.71
CA SER A 683 -8.63 4.79 -0.33
C SER A 683 -7.63 3.74 -0.77
N ALA A 684 -7.34 3.68 -2.06
CA ALA A 684 -6.33 2.82 -2.64
C ALA A 684 -5.41 3.63 -3.54
N SER A 685 -4.13 3.26 -3.59
CA SER A 685 -3.10 4.09 -4.18
C SER A 685 -2.12 3.30 -5.05
N GLY A 686 -1.36 4.06 -5.84
CA GLY A 686 -0.22 3.57 -6.61
C GLY A 686 0.90 2.93 -5.77
N ASP A 687 0.94 3.19 -4.46
CA ASP A 687 1.86 2.54 -3.53
C ASP A 687 1.50 1.08 -3.18
N GLY A 688 0.41 0.56 -3.73
CA GLY A 688 -0.06 -0.80 -3.47
C GLY A 688 -0.78 -0.97 -2.13
N CYS A 689 -1.09 0.11 -1.43
CA CYS A 689 -1.74 0.08 -0.13
C CYS A 689 -3.19 0.54 -0.20
N ILE A 690 -4.01 -0.05 0.68
CA ILE A 690 -5.40 0.35 0.92
C ILE A 690 -5.46 0.90 2.33
N PHE A 691 -5.99 2.11 2.49
CA PHE A 691 -6.19 2.75 3.78
C PHE A 691 -7.69 2.81 4.09
N VAL A 692 -8.03 2.40 5.30
CA VAL A 692 -9.39 2.46 5.84
C VAL A 692 -9.44 3.56 6.88
N TRP A 693 -10.20 4.60 6.60
CA TRP A 693 -10.32 5.80 7.41
C TRP A 693 -11.65 5.81 8.13
N ARG A 694 -11.62 6.01 9.45
CA ARG A 694 -12.83 6.09 10.26
C ARG A 694 -13.42 7.48 10.22
N VAL A 695 -14.68 7.56 9.79
CA VAL A 695 -15.45 8.80 9.73
C VAL A 695 -15.88 9.21 11.14
N PRO A 696 -15.75 10.49 11.53
CA PRO A 696 -16.21 11.00 12.82
C PRO A 696 -17.70 10.76 13.07
N HIS A 697 -18.06 10.51 14.31
CA HIS A 697 -19.42 10.16 14.71
C HIS A 697 -20.47 11.18 14.25
N ASP A 698 -20.20 12.47 14.37
CA ASP A 698 -21.13 13.53 13.97
C ASP A 698 -21.44 13.51 12.46
N MET A 699 -20.41 13.22 11.63
CA MET A 699 -20.60 13.05 10.20
C MET A 699 -21.43 11.80 9.90
N VAL A 700 -21.19 10.70 10.59
CA VAL A 700 -21.96 9.45 10.45
C VAL A 700 -23.44 9.67 10.79
N VAL A 701 -23.72 10.34 11.91
CA VAL A 701 -25.10 10.67 12.32
C VAL A 701 -25.80 11.53 11.27
N THR A 702 -25.10 12.54 10.76
CA THR A 702 -25.64 13.45 9.73
C THR A 702 -26.00 12.71 8.44
N MET A 703 -25.09 11.84 7.95
CA MET A 703 -25.33 11.03 6.76
C MET A 703 -26.49 10.05 6.95
N ARG A 704 -26.54 9.35 8.08
CA ARG A 704 -27.61 8.38 8.39
C ARG A 704 -28.97 9.04 8.54
N ALA A 705 -29.03 10.21 9.18
CA ALA A 705 -30.26 10.99 9.27
C ALA A 705 -30.81 11.38 7.89
N ARG A 706 -29.92 11.78 6.98
CA ARG A 706 -30.29 12.12 5.60
C ARG A 706 -30.79 10.90 4.82
N LEU A 707 -30.09 9.77 4.94
CA LEU A 707 -30.51 8.51 4.31
C LEU A 707 -31.88 8.04 4.80
N ALA A 708 -32.15 8.16 6.11
CA ALA A 708 -33.47 7.86 6.69
C ALA A 708 -34.56 8.75 6.11
N GLN A 709 -34.32 10.07 5.99
CA GLN A 709 -35.26 11.00 5.35
C GLN A 709 -35.52 10.65 3.87
N GLN A 710 -34.48 10.27 3.13
CA GLN A 710 -34.61 9.85 1.73
C GLN A 710 -35.44 8.55 1.60
N ALA A 711 -35.22 7.57 2.47
CA ALA A 711 -35.98 6.32 2.49
C ALA A 711 -37.46 6.55 2.81
N ILE A 712 -37.77 7.41 3.78
CA ILE A 712 -39.15 7.79 4.09
C ILE A 712 -39.84 8.43 2.89
N ARG A 713 -39.16 9.37 2.18
CA ARG A 713 -39.71 10.01 0.98
C ARG A 713 -39.94 9.02 -0.17
N GLN A 714 -39.22 7.90 -0.20
CA GLN A 714 -39.38 6.83 -1.20
C GLN A 714 -40.41 5.77 -0.76
N GLY A 715 -41.10 5.95 0.38
CA GLY A 715 -42.09 5.00 0.89
C GLY A 715 -41.50 3.67 1.41
N LYS A 716 -40.20 3.63 1.68
CA LYS A 716 -39.54 2.46 2.26
C LYS A 716 -39.67 2.48 3.80
N LEU A 717 -40.13 1.38 4.40
CA LEU A 717 -40.14 1.19 5.84
C LEU A 717 -38.69 1.19 6.38
N VAL A 718 -38.37 2.18 7.20
CA VAL A 718 -37.04 2.29 7.83
C VAL A 718 -37.09 1.60 9.20
N HIS A 719 -36.53 0.41 9.30
CA HIS A 719 -36.15 -0.16 10.59
C HIS A 719 -34.88 0.57 11.07
N ILE A 720 -35.05 1.54 11.94
CA ILE A 720 -33.94 2.22 12.61
C ILE A 720 -33.49 1.32 13.76
N ASN A 721 -32.51 0.47 13.51
CA ASN A 721 -31.76 -0.19 14.58
C ASN A 721 -30.83 0.85 15.23
N ILE A 722 -31.33 1.58 16.18
CA ILE A 722 -30.54 2.37 17.12
C ILE A 722 -30.00 1.36 18.15
N THR A 723 -28.85 0.79 17.90
CA THR A 723 -28.10 0.14 18.99
C THR A 723 -27.58 1.24 19.90
N PRO A 724 -27.99 1.28 21.18
CA PRO A 724 -27.42 2.23 22.13
C PRO A 724 -25.97 1.83 22.38
N VAL A 725 -25.04 2.72 22.04
CA VAL A 725 -23.64 2.60 22.46
C VAL A 725 -23.62 2.90 23.96
N SER A 726 -23.35 1.88 24.76
CA SER A 726 -23.07 2.07 26.18
C SER A 726 -21.80 2.90 26.34
N PRO A 727 -21.78 3.93 27.17
CA PRO A 727 -20.57 4.65 27.50
C PRO A 727 -19.72 3.75 28.40
N LYS A 728 -18.62 3.24 27.90
CA LYS A 728 -17.53 2.74 28.74
C LYS A 728 -16.32 3.61 28.52
N GLY A 729 -15.87 4.17 29.66
CA GLY A 729 -14.80 5.08 29.89
C GLY A 729 -13.39 4.68 29.43
#